data_87fb029815cab222c541203ae9028fde
#
_entry.id   87fb029815cab222c541203ae9028fde
#
_cell.length_a   1.000
_cell.length_b   1.000
_cell.length_c   1.000
_cell.angle_alpha   90.00
_cell.angle_beta   90.00
_cell.angle_gamma   90.00
#
_symmetry.space_group_name_H-M   'P 1'
#
loop_
_entity.id
_entity.type
_entity.pdbx_description
1 polymer ?
#
loop_
_entity_poly.entity_id
_entity_poly.type
_entity_poly.pdbx_seq_one_letter_code
_entity_poly.pdbx_strand_id
1 'polypeptide(L)'
;MKRLYADRINKREQRLCKLTEKPLFNSSSGTAFSKESCAPEELCYCALIRNLLWIYCSCFVPLEKIHEVKARTMERPLEATKMENSTSCFFMERKAHVKARRKEIVLAKLRKSFSCTPRKLKNFVMDFLPVLRWLPKYQCKEYIWGDVMSGLVIGIILVPQAIAYSLLAGLKPIYSLYTSFFANIIYFLMGTSRHVSVGIFSLISLMVGQVVDRELLLAGFDLNDDVTPALGPGSLQTDSQFNTTVFNLTTEGMNAECGKECYAIGIATALTFVAGVYQVLMGVFRLGFVSMYLSESVLDGFATGASLTILTAQVKYLIGIKIPRSQGHGMLVITWINIFRNISQANICDIITSSICIVVLVTAKELGDRYKHKLKFPLPTELVVIVVATLVSHYGNLNEVYSSSVSGAIPTGFIAPKVPRFDLMIRVAIDALPLAVVSFVFTVSLSEMCAKKYAYTIRANQEMFAVGFCNIIPSFFHSFATSAALAKTLVKTSTGCQTQVSGVISAMVVLLVLLFLAPLFYSLQKCVLACIIIVSLRGALRKFRDVPARYHVNKVDTVVWVVTMFASALISTEIGLLVGIVFSMLCIIVRTQQPRTALLGQIPDTNFYEDDLEYENLSSVPKVKIFRFEAPLYYANRNYFLKSLYRLTDLDPNLEAARRKKYEKKERQQLKEGNQPTVNGLGSRDTTLQLVPKQIDFQALIVDCSSIPFLDTTGVNTLKEILKDYKELNISVLLACCNPSVIDSLKRGGYFGKDFGSMQEMLFYSIHNAVRFAKDQKLTADSSV
;
A
#
# COMPACT_ATOMS: atom_id res chain seq x y z
N MET A 1 36.93 -23.48 10.44
CA MET A 1 36.33 -22.49 9.51
C MET A 1 36.63 -21.03 9.84
N LYS A 2 36.83 -20.60 11.10
CA LYS A 2 37.20 -19.20 11.40
C LYS A 2 38.65 -18.79 10.96
N ARG A 3 39.60 -19.71 10.85
CA ARG A 3 40.97 -19.38 10.36
C ARG A 3 41.11 -19.28 8.83
N LEU A 4 40.23 -19.92 8.06
CA LEU A 4 40.19 -19.82 6.59
C LEU A 4 39.52 -18.55 6.06
N TYR A 5 38.76 -17.85 6.91
CA TYR A 5 38.09 -16.58 6.55
C TYR A 5 39.03 -15.38 6.75
N ALA A 6 39.88 -15.42 7.76
CA ALA A 6 40.88 -14.38 8.04
C ALA A 6 41.96 -14.29 6.99
N ASP A 7 42.41 -15.45 6.43
CA ASP A 7 43.46 -15.49 5.40
C ASP A 7 43.01 -14.99 4.01
N ARG A 8 41.71 -15.04 3.73
CA ARG A 8 41.15 -14.47 2.48
C ARG A 8 40.99 -12.95 2.51
N ILE A 9 40.78 -12.36 3.67
CA ILE A 9 40.68 -10.90 3.83
C ILE A 9 42.08 -10.27 3.71
N ASN A 10 43.10 -10.85 4.34
CA ASN A 10 44.48 -10.32 4.29
C ASN A 10 45.12 -10.37 2.89
N LYS A 11 44.78 -11.39 2.08
CA LYS A 11 45.25 -11.48 0.68
C LYS A 11 44.51 -10.52 -0.28
N ARG A 12 43.36 -9.99 0.11
CA ARG A 12 42.64 -9.00 -0.69
C ARG A 12 43.08 -7.56 -0.41
N GLU A 13 43.51 -7.28 0.79
CA GLU A 13 44.09 -5.97 1.17
C GLU A 13 45.53 -5.79 0.60
N GLN A 14 46.33 -6.83 0.56
CA GLN A 14 47.67 -6.76 -0.05
C GLN A 14 47.65 -6.61 -1.58
N ARG A 15 46.55 -6.94 -2.27
CA ARG A 15 46.39 -6.66 -3.72
C ARG A 15 45.90 -5.26 -4.02
N LEU A 16 45.27 -4.59 -3.07
CA LEU A 16 44.81 -3.19 -3.23
C LEU A 16 45.93 -2.17 -2.98
N CYS A 17 46.92 -2.51 -2.15
CA CYS A 17 48.09 -1.64 -1.92
C CYS A 17 49.09 -1.60 -3.05
N LYS A 18 49.14 -2.61 -3.97
CA LYS A 18 50.09 -2.65 -5.10
C LYS A 18 49.61 -1.94 -6.36
N LEU A 19 48.47 -1.27 -6.37
CA LEU A 19 47.92 -0.55 -7.53
C LEU A 19 47.93 0.97 -7.42
N THR A 20 48.61 1.52 -6.40
CA THR A 20 48.68 2.98 -6.16
C THR A 20 50.04 3.61 -6.30
N GLU A 21 51.06 2.87 -6.77
CA GLU A 21 52.38 3.46 -7.06
C GLU A 21 52.76 3.27 -8.52
N LYS A 22 52.54 4.26 -9.36
CA LYS A 22 53.44 4.64 -10.49
C LYS A 22 53.19 6.10 -10.90
N PRO A 23 54.27 6.81 -11.18
CA PRO A 23 54.31 8.29 -11.21
C PRO A 23 54.00 8.89 -12.57
N LEU A 24 53.63 10.16 -12.51
CA LEU A 24 53.61 11.12 -13.61
C LEU A 24 54.98 11.36 -14.20
N PHE A 25 55.12 11.39 -15.52
CA PHE A 25 55.91 12.44 -16.21
C PHE A 25 55.73 12.43 -17.76
N ASN A 26 55.51 13.60 -18.27
CA ASN A 26 55.90 14.29 -19.52
C ASN A 26 55.33 13.87 -20.90
N SER A 27 54.74 14.73 -21.55
CA SER A 27 55.04 15.91 -22.38
C SER A 27 54.57 15.75 -23.83
N SER A 28 54.00 16.85 -24.29
CA SER A 28 54.02 17.43 -25.63
C SER A 28 53.66 16.59 -26.85
N SER A 29 52.51 16.91 -27.46
CA SER A 29 52.44 17.40 -28.84
C SER A 29 51.00 17.74 -29.21
N GLY A 30 50.85 18.96 -29.74
CA GLY A 30 49.59 19.48 -30.24
C GLY A 30 49.29 18.91 -31.61
N THR A 31 48.02 18.65 -31.83
CA THR A 31 47.39 18.71 -33.17
C THR A 31 45.93 19.06 -33.01
N ALA A 32 45.58 20.13 -33.67
CA ALA A 32 44.24 20.59 -33.90
C ALA A 32 43.42 19.57 -34.70
N PHE A 33 42.21 19.23 -34.24
CA PHE A 33 41.24 18.58 -35.09
C PHE A 33 39.93 19.41 -35.15
N SER A 34 39.56 19.65 -36.41
CA SER A 34 38.48 20.44 -36.93
C SER A 34 37.08 20.04 -36.37
N LYS A 35 36.23 21.06 -36.26
CA LYS A 35 34.78 20.98 -36.14
C LYS A 35 34.21 20.21 -37.34
N GLU A 36 33.62 19.06 -37.11
CA GLU A 36 32.66 18.44 -38.01
C GLU A 36 31.25 18.51 -37.40
N SER A 37 30.36 18.91 -38.28
CA SER A 37 28.95 19.20 -38.05
C SER A 37 28.14 17.98 -37.64
N CYS A 38 27.51 17.99 -36.48
CA CYS A 38 26.45 17.07 -36.14
C CYS A 38 25.09 17.57 -36.65
N ALA A 39 24.33 16.68 -37.23
CA ALA A 39 23.01 16.91 -37.79
C ALA A 39 21.94 17.29 -36.72
N PRO A 40 20.91 18.08 -37.09
CA PRO A 40 19.93 18.64 -36.13
C PRO A 40 19.04 17.62 -35.37
N GLU A 41 18.93 16.40 -35.85
CA GLU A 41 18.04 15.39 -35.26
C GLU A 41 18.60 14.73 -33.97
N GLU A 42 19.91 14.64 -33.79
CA GLU A 42 20.49 14.11 -32.56
C GLU A 42 20.40 15.07 -31.39
N LEU A 43 20.30 16.37 -31.64
CA LEU A 43 20.13 17.40 -30.60
C LEU A 43 18.73 17.35 -29.96
N CYS A 44 17.71 16.95 -30.70
CA CYS A 44 16.34 16.82 -30.19
C CYS A 44 16.19 15.62 -29.23
N TYR A 45 16.81 14.47 -29.53
CA TYR A 45 16.79 13.30 -28.64
C TYR A 45 17.58 13.52 -27.35
N CYS A 46 18.71 14.18 -27.43
CA CYS A 46 19.48 14.57 -26.24
C CYS A 46 18.73 15.60 -25.37
N ALA A 47 17.97 16.51 -25.95
CA ALA A 47 17.17 17.49 -25.21
C ALA A 47 15.97 16.82 -24.53
N LEU A 48 15.30 15.86 -25.17
CA LEU A 48 14.16 15.12 -24.59
C LEU A 48 14.64 14.20 -23.45
N ILE A 49 15.73 13.49 -23.64
CA ILE A 49 16.37 12.67 -22.61
C ILE A 49 16.92 13.53 -21.47
N ARG A 50 17.43 14.72 -21.78
CA ARG A 50 17.91 15.70 -20.80
C ARG A 50 16.78 16.27 -19.96
N ASN A 51 15.59 16.54 -20.54
CA ASN A 51 14.43 17.01 -19.82
C ASN A 51 13.75 15.91 -18.99
N LEU A 52 13.67 14.68 -19.49
CA LEU A 52 13.20 13.53 -18.74
C LEU A 52 14.16 13.18 -17.59
N LEU A 53 15.47 13.27 -17.80
CA LEU A 53 16.49 13.13 -16.75
C LEU A 53 16.43 14.28 -15.75
N TRP A 54 16.05 15.50 -16.17
CA TRP A 54 15.89 16.66 -15.30
C TRP A 54 14.70 16.45 -14.34
N ILE A 55 13.57 15.99 -14.83
CA ILE A 55 12.39 15.66 -14.02
C ILE A 55 12.72 14.50 -13.04
N TYR A 56 13.46 13.48 -13.51
CA TYR A 56 13.88 12.35 -12.71
C TYR A 56 14.90 12.71 -11.61
N CYS A 57 15.82 13.65 -11.88
CA CYS A 57 16.85 14.06 -10.92
C CYS A 57 16.42 15.19 -9.98
N SER A 58 15.48 16.05 -10.38
CA SER A 58 15.05 17.20 -9.57
C SER A 58 14.16 16.84 -8.39
N CYS A 59 13.45 15.72 -8.48
CA CYS A 59 12.50 15.31 -7.42
C CYS A 59 13.07 14.35 -6.36
N PHE A 60 14.30 13.76 -6.55
CA PHE A 60 14.59 12.55 -5.77
C PHE A 60 16.01 12.36 -5.28
N VAL A 61 16.22 12.65 -4.02
CA VAL A 61 17.38 12.17 -3.25
C VAL A 61 16.87 11.44 -2.01
N PRO A 62 17.15 10.12 -1.85
CA PRO A 62 16.79 9.40 -0.63
C PRO A 62 17.60 9.89 0.57
N LEU A 63 16.93 10.11 1.69
CA LEU A 63 17.51 10.51 2.99
C LEU A 63 18.40 9.41 3.63
N GLU A 64 18.35 8.17 3.15
CA GLU A 64 18.99 7.01 3.80
C GLU A 64 20.52 6.88 3.61
N LYS A 65 21.15 7.59 2.70
CA LYS A 65 22.62 7.46 2.48
C LYS A 65 23.49 8.50 3.21
N ILE A 66 22.98 9.15 4.24
CA ILE A 66 23.76 10.15 5.00
C ILE A 66 24.62 9.52 6.10
N HIS A 67 24.42 8.25 6.45
CA HIS A 67 25.09 7.64 7.61
C HIS A 67 26.44 6.97 7.35
N GLU A 68 26.86 6.77 6.11
CA GLU A 68 28.05 5.92 5.83
C GLU A 68 29.36 6.61 5.47
N VAL A 69 29.42 7.93 5.43
CA VAL A 69 30.66 8.64 5.08
C VAL A 69 31.00 9.68 6.14
N LYS A 70 31.53 9.25 7.25
CA LYS A 70 32.53 9.96 8.09
C LYS A 70 32.75 9.27 9.45
N ALA A 71 33.33 8.12 9.41
CA ALA A 71 34.03 7.54 10.56
C ALA A 71 35.51 7.39 10.20
N ARG A 72 36.22 8.49 10.12
CA ARG A 72 37.68 8.53 10.22
C ARG A 72 38.09 9.98 10.47
N THR A 73 38.41 10.26 11.70
CA THR A 73 39.62 11.02 12.13
C THR A 73 39.42 11.55 13.57
N MET A 74 40.48 11.32 14.33
CA MET A 74 40.85 11.86 15.64
C MET A 74 40.25 11.18 16.87
N GLU A 75 40.89 10.11 17.27
CA GLU A 75 41.00 9.70 18.67
C GLU A 75 42.03 10.63 19.37
N ARG A 76 41.59 11.34 20.37
CA ARG A 76 42.45 11.78 21.50
C ARG A 76 41.90 11.13 22.76
N PRO A 77 42.73 10.49 23.59
CA PRO A 77 42.26 9.92 24.85
C PRO A 77 41.95 11.03 25.85
N LEU A 78 40.78 11.04 26.41
CA LEU A 78 40.43 11.84 27.59
C LEU A 78 40.79 11.02 28.82
N GLU A 79 41.69 11.52 29.62
CA GLU A 79 42.01 11.05 30.96
C GLU A 79 40.77 11.06 31.85
N ALA A 80 40.51 9.91 32.45
CA ALA A 80 39.43 9.73 33.43
C ALA A 80 39.93 10.29 34.80
N THR A 81 39.52 11.49 35.13
CA THR A 81 39.57 11.97 36.50
C THR A 81 38.48 11.33 37.33
N LYS A 82 38.89 10.54 38.33
CA LYS A 82 38.02 10.04 39.40
C LYS A 82 37.42 11.25 40.13
N MET A 83 36.10 11.36 40.12
CA MET A 83 35.38 12.24 41.04
C MET A 83 34.56 11.39 42.01
N GLU A 84 34.91 11.53 43.27
CA GLU A 84 34.20 11.03 44.44
C GLU A 84 32.89 11.80 44.68
N ASN A 85 31.86 11.05 45.04
CA ASN A 85 30.66 11.44 45.79
C ASN A 85 30.14 12.88 45.66
N SER A 86 29.40 13.13 44.58
CA SER A 86 28.32 14.10 44.58
C SER A 86 27.20 13.62 43.69
N THR A 87 25.97 13.85 44.07
CA THR A 87 24.71 13.60 43.36
C THR A 87 24.64 14.42 42.06
N SER A 88 25.59 14.22 41.18
CA SER A 88 25.66 14.95 39.92
C SER A 88 24.89 14.17 38.81
N CYS A 89 23.84 14.80 38.33
CA CYS A 89 23.21 14.38 37.07
C CYS A 89 24.30 14.27 35.98
N PHE A 90 24.60 13.06 35.53
CA PHE A 90 25.52 12.81 34.42
C PHE A 90 24.96 13.44 33.14
N PHE A 91 25.41 14.61 32.79
CA PHE A 91 25.10 15.23 31.52
C PHE A 91 26.11 14.79 30.45
N MET A 92 25.76 13.86 29.60
CA MET A 92 26.65 13.50 28.49
C MET A 92 26.61 14.58 27.40
N GLU A 93 27.74 15.21 27.14
CA GLU A 93 27.91 16.16 26.05
C GLU A 93 27.70 15.42 24.71
N ARG A 94 26.79 15.92 23.90
CA ARG A 94 26.58 15.44 22.54
C ARG A 94 27.77 15.83 21.65
N LYS A 95 28.29 14.87 20.87
CA LYS A 95 29.22 15.16 19.78
C LYS A 95 28.65 16.30 18.92
N ALA A 96 29.38 17.38 18.78
CA ALA A 96 29.00 18.53 17.98
C ALA A 96 28.76 18.08 16.51
N HIS A 97 27.52 18.06 16.11
CA HIS A 97 27.19 17.84 14.68
C HIS A 97 27.63 19.07 13.90
N VAL A 98 28.69 18.93 13.11
CA VAL A 98 29.11 19.93 12.13
C VAL A 98 27.93 20.18 11.20
N LYS A 99 27.27 21.32 11.34
CA LYS A 99 26.23 21.78 10.42
C LYS A 99 26.88 22.04 9.06
N ALA A 100 27.05 20.97 8.25
CA ALA A 100 27.43 21.17 6.86
C ALA A 100 26.38 22.07 6.19
N ARG A 101 26.83 23.13 5.52
CA ARG A 101 25.95 24.10 4.84
C ARG A 101 25.05 23.35 3.86
N ARG A 102 23.78 23.16 4.21
CA ARG A 102 22.78 22.41 3.41
C ARG A 102 22.75 22.86 1.94
N LYS A 103 22.92 24.18 1.70
CA LYS A 103 22.96 24.77 0.36
C LYS A 103 24.12 24.23 -0.49
N GLU A 104 25.32 24.11 0.05
CA GLU A 104 26.50 23.59 -0.69
C GLU A 104 26.36 22.09 -1.00
N ILE A 105 25.79 21.30 -0.05
CA ILE A 105 25.54 19.88 -0.28
C ILE A 105 24.48 19.69 -1.36
N VAL A 106 23.41 20.49 -1.35
CA VAL A 106 22.35 20.45 -2.37
C VAL A 106 22.90 20.88 -3.73
N LEU A 107 23.68 21.96 -3.80
CA LEU A 107 24.31 22.44 -5.05
C LEU A 107 25.34 21.43 -5.59
N ALA A 108 26.17 20.84 -4.74
CA ALA A 108 27.12 19.81 -5.15
C ALA A 108 26.41 18.54 -5.63
N LYS A 109 25.29 18.15 -4.99
CA LYS A 109 24.43 17.05 -5.44
C LYS A 109 23.74 17.38 -6.77
N LEU A 110 23.21 18.58 -6.93
CA LEU A 110 22.64 19.04 -8.20
C LEU A 110 23.71 19.01 -9.31
N ARG A 111 24.89 19.60 -9.10
CA ARG A 111 25.99 19.60 -10.07
C ARG A 111 26.46 18.18 -10.45
N LYS A 112 26.51 17.26 -9.47
CA LYS A 112 26.85 15.85 -9.70
C LYS A 112 25.72 15.08 -10.40
N SER A 113 24.47 15.51 -10.24
CA SER A 113 23.31 14.95 -10.93
C SER A 113 23.25 15.36 -12.39
N PHE A 114 23.63 16.59 -12.71
CA PHE A 114 23.61 17.16 -14.08
C PHE A 114 24.78 16.72 -14.97
N SER A 115 25.82 16.06 -14.43
CA SER A 115 26.90 15.54 -15.29
C SER A 115 26.45 14.24 -15.96
N CYS A 116 26.10 14.30 -17.24
CA CYS A 116 25.77 13.14 -18.06
C CYS A 116 27.09 12.44 -18.48
N THR A 117 27.48 11.40 -17.79
CA THR A 117 28.65 10.55 -18.13
C THR A 117 28.14 9.25 -18.78
N PRO A 118 28.84 8.67 -19.77
CA PRO A 118 28.44 7.43 -20.42
C PRO A 118 28.18 6.28 -19.42
N ARG A 119 28.92 6.25 -18.32
CA ARG A 119 28.71 5.29 -17.22
C ARG A 119 27.35 5.49 -16.53
N LYS A 120 26.89 6.75 -16.36
CA LYS A 120 25.57 7.03 -15.75
C LYS A 120 24.44 6.63 -16.69
N LEU A 121 24.57 6.91 -17.99
CA LEU A 121 23.62 6.50 -19.03
C LEU A 121 23.52 4.97 -19.08
N LYS A 122 24.64 4.25 -19.12
CA LYS A 122 24.68 2.79 -19.05
C LYS A 122 23.97 2.26 -17.79
N ASN A 123 24.26 2.83 -16.63
CA ASN A 123 23.61 2.42 -15.39
C ASN A 123 22.12 2.70 -15.39
N PHE A 124 21.68 3.84 -15.96
CA PHE A 124 20.27 4.18 -16.10
C PHE A 124 19.55 3.16 -17.00
N VAL A 125 20.09 2.84 -18.16
CA VAL A 125 19.52 1.83 -19.07
C VAL A 125 19.45 0.45 -18.38
N MET A 126 20.51 0.06 -17.66
CA MET A 126 20.54 -1.20 -16.90
C MET A 126 19.61 -1.18 -15.68
N ASP A 127 19.27 -0.01 -15.15
CA ASP A 127 18.27 0.12 -14.07
C ASP A 127 16.86 0.11 -14.61
N PHE A 128 16.64 0.69 -15.79
CA PHE A 128 15.35 0.75 -16.47
C PHE A 128 14.98 -0.61 -17.11
N LEU A 129 15.96 -1.35 -17.64
CA LEU A 129 15.81 -2.70 -18.20
C LEU A 129 16.59 -3.71 -17.35
N PRO A 130 16.03 -4.19 -16.23
CA PRO A 130 16.71 -5.12 -15.33
C PRO A 130 17.17 -6.42 -15.99
N VAL A 131 16.51 -6.84 -17.07
CA VAL A 131 16.89 -8.02 -17.86
C VAL A 131 18.35 -7.98 -18.29
N LEU A 132 18.88 -6.77 -18.65
CA LEU A 132 20.27 -6.60 -19.06
C LEU A 132 21.29 -6.87 -17.94
N ARG A 133 20.85 -6.86 -16.68
CA ARG A 133 21.70 -7.17 -15.52
C ARG A 133 21.72 -8.64 -15.16
N TRP A 134 20.57 -9.30 -15.22
CA TRP A 134 20.46 -10.68 -14.74
C TRP A 134 20.57 -11.72 -15.84
N LEU A 135 20.14 -11.43 -17.08
CA LEU A 135 20.18 -12.38 -18.20
C LEU A 135 21.63 -12.84 -18.54
N PRO A 136 22.66 -11.95 -18.56
CA PRO A 136 24.04 -12.41 -18.76
C PRO A 136 24.59 -13.31 -17.66
N LYS A 137 23.94 -13.34 -16.49
CA LYS A 137 24.30 -14.17 -15.34
C LYS A 137 23.41 -15.40 -15.21
N TYR A 138 22.58 -15.68 -16.23
CA TYR A 138 21.67 -16.81 -16.24
C TYR A 138 22.42 -18.13 -16.31
N GLN A 139 22.20 -18.99 -15.34
CA GLN A 139 22.83 -20.31 -15.28
C GLN A 139 21.94 -21.35 -15.98
N CYS A 140 22.15 -21.52 -17.29
CA CYS A 140 21.29 -22.38 -18.12
C CYS A 140 21.15 -23.80 -17.54
N LYS A 141 22.25 -24.40 -17.05
CA LYS A 141 22.21 -25.80 -16.55
C LYS A 141 21.33 -25.99 -15.32
N GLU A 142 21.22 -24.98 -14.47
CA GLU A 142 20.49 -25.07 -13.20
C GLU A 142 19.04 -24.56 -13.32
N TYR A 143 18.79 -23.52 -14.13
CA TYR A 143 17.52 -22.81 -14.12
C TYR A 143 16.58 -23.20 -15.24
N ILE A 144 17.10 -23.66 -16.41
CA ILE A 144 16.30 -23.86 -17.62
C ILE A 144 15.16 -24.85 -17.44
N TRP A 145 15.39 -25.97 -16.74
CA TRP A 145 14.36 -26.98 -16.53
C TRP A 145 13.20 -26.46 -15.68
N GLY A 146 13.51 -25.76 -14.58
CA GLY A 146 12.52 -25.13 -13.73
C GLY A 146 11.70 -24.06 -14.46
N ASP A 147 12.39 -23.22 -15.24
CA ASP A 147 11.74 -22.14 -16.00
C ASP A 147 10.91 -22.66 -17.17
N VAL A 148 11.38 -23.72 -17.90
CA VAL A 148 10.60 -24.35 -18.97
C VAL A 148 9.35 -25.03 -18.43
N MET A 149 9.49 -25.84 -17.38
CA MET A 149 8.35 -26.53 -16.78
C MET A 149 7.33 -25.56 -16.21
N SER A 150 7.80 -24.54 -15.49
CA SER A 150 6.94 -23.50 -14.97
C SER A 150 6.26 -22.69 -16.07
N GLY A 151 7.01 -22.36 -17.12
CA GLY A 151 6.51 -21.62 -18.27
C GLY A 151 5.41 -22.37 -19.03
N LEU A 152 5.61 -23.67 -19.27
CA LEU A 152 4.61 -24.50 -19.91
C LEU A 152 3.34 -24.64 -19.08
N VAL A 153 3.48 -24.96 -17.77
CA VAL A 153 2.33 -25.11 -16.87
C VAL A 153 1.54 -23.80 -16.77
N ILE A 154 2.21 -22.66 -16.62
CA ILE A 154 1.54 -21.36 -16.55
C ILE A 154 0.93 -21.00 -17.89
N GLY A 155 1.60 -21.24 -19.03
CA GLY A 155 1.04 -20.99 -20.35
C GLY A 155 -0.24 -21.78 -20.59
N ILE A 156 -0.27 -23.05 -20.21
CA ILE A 156 -1.46 -23.92 -20.30
C ILE A 156 -2.61 -23.40 -19.42
N ILE A 157 -2.33 -22.94 -18.20
CA ILE A 157 -3.34 -22.39 -17.27
C ILE A 157 -3.84 -21.02 -17.74
N LEU A 158 -2.97 -20.20 -18.36
CA LEU A 158 -3.33 -18.87 -18.83
C LEU A 158 -4.43 -18.87 -19.88
N VAL A 159 -4.46 -19.87 -20.78
CA VAL A 159 -5.41 -19.90 -21.89
C VAL A 159 -6.86 -20.00 -21.40
N PRO A 160 -7.25 -20.99 -20.59
CA PRO A 160 -8.60 -21.06 -20.03
C PRO A 160 -8.99 -19.80 -19.26
N GLN A 161 -8.06 -19.30 -18.44
CA GLN A 161 -8.29 -18.11 -17.63
C GLN A 161 -8.43 -16.85 -18.49
N ALA A 162 -7.67 -16.74 -19.60
CA ALA A 162 -7.80 -15.64 -20.54
C ALA A 162 -9.19 -15.59 -21.16
N ILE A 163 -9.67 -16.72 -21.67
CA ILE A 163 -11.00 -16.82 -22.25
C ILE A 163 -12.09 -16.51 -21.21
N ALA A 164 -11.97 -17.03 -19.99
CA ALA A 164 -12.93 -16.81 -18.91
C ALA A 164 -12.95 -15.33 -18.43
N TYR A 165 -11.79 -14.69 -18.29
CA TYR A 165 -11.72 -13.31 -17.81
C TYR A 165 -12.09 -12.27 -18.87
N SER A 166 -12.00 -12.60 -20.17
CA SER A 166 -12.58 -11.77 -21.22
C SER A 166 -14.11 -11.70 -21.12
N LEU A 167 -14.75 -12.82 -20.78
CA LEU A 167 -16.19 -12.86 -20.51
C LEU A 167 -16.56 -11.93 -19.34
N LEU A 168 -15.73 -11.91 -18.27
CA LEU A 168 -15.92 -11.03 -17.12
C LEU A 168 -15.76 -9.55 -17.51
N ALA A 169 -14.82 -9.24 -18.40
CA ALA A 169 -14.59 -7.88 -18.91
C ALA A 169 -15.60 -7.45 -20.00
N GLY A 170 -16.51 -8.34 -20.45
CA GLY A 170 -17.45 -8.04 -21.53
C GLY A 170 -16.79 -7.91 -22.91
N LEU A 171 -15.64 -8.54 -23.10
CA LEU A 171 -14.82 -8.44 -24.31
C LEU A 171 -14.63 -9.80 -24.98
N LYS A 172 -14.25 -9.79 -26.28
CA LYS A 172 -13.92 -11.03 -26.97
C LYS A 172 -12.67 -11.72 -26.39
N PRO A 173 -12.63 -13.07 -26.39
CA PRO A 173 -11.51 -13.85 -25.83
C PRO A 173 -10.13 -13.50 -26.40
N ILE A 174 -10.06 -13.09 -27.67
CA ILE A 174 -8.81 -12.75 -28.35
C ILE A 174 -8.04 -11.62 -27.65
N TYR A 175 -8.73 -10.62 -27.11
CA TYR A 175 -8.11 -9.47 -26.46
C TYR A 175 -7.41 -9.84 -25.15
N SER A 176 -7.95 -10.80 -24.41
CA SER A 176 -7.31 -11.31 -23.20
C SER A 176 -6.10 -12.19 -23.51
N LEU A 177 -6.09 -12.90 -24.63
CA LEU A 177 -4.92 -13.63 -25.10
C LEU A 177 -3.79 -12.65 -25.47
N TYR A 178 -4.10 -11.55 -26.18
CA TYR A 178 -3.12 -10.48 -26.44
C TYR A 178 -2.56 -9.90 -25.15
N THR A 179 -3.43 -9.57 -24.19
CA THR A 179 -3.04 -9.08 -22.88
C THR A 179 -2.06 -10.05 -22.19
N SER A 180 -2.36 -11.35 -22.20
CA SER A 180 -1.52 -12.38 -21.59
C SER A 180 -0.18 -12.54 -22.29
N PHE A 181 -0.14 -12.40 -23.61
CA PHE A 181 1.08 -12.49 -24.40
C PHE A 181 2.00 -11.31 -24.14
N PHE A 182 1.54 -10.07 -24.38
CA PHE A 182 2.36 -8.88 -24.27
C PHE A 182 2.83 -8.61 -22.83
N ALA A 183 1.95 -8.78 -21.83
CA ALA A 183 2.29 -8.52 -20.46
C ALA A 183 3.47 -9.38 -19.96
N ASN A 184 3.51 -10.66 -20.32
CA ASN A 184 4.61 -11.54 -19.94
C ASN A 184 5.94 -11.13 -20.57
N ILE A 185 5.95 -10.70 -21.84
CA ILE A 185 7.15 -10.25 -22.54
C ILE A 185 7.67 -8.93 -21.96
N ILE A 186 6.80 -7.94 -21.75
CA ILE A 186 7.20 -6.63 -21.24
C ILE A 186 7.69 -6.76 -19.80
N TYR A 187 7.01 -7.56 -18.98
CA TYR A 187 7.42 -7.78 -17.60
C TYR A 187 8.75 -8.54 -17.50
N PHE A 188 9.04 -9.46 -18.42
CA PHE A 188 10.36 -10.10 -18.54
C PHE A 188 11.47 -9.07 -18.74
N LEU A 189 11.23 -8.03 -19.56
CA LEU A 189 12.21 -6.99 -19.85
C LEU A 189 12.42 -6.03 -18.67
N MET A 190 11.33 -5.62 -18.00
CA MET A 190 11.31 -4.48 -17.08
C MET A 190 11.09 -4.86 -15.61
N GLY A 191 10.54 -6.04 -15.32
CA GLY A 191 10.25 -6.51 -13.97
C GLY A 191 11.49 -6.79 -13.13
N THR A 192 11.41 -6.54 -11.82
CA THR A 192 12.49 -6.84 -10.86
C THR A 192 12.23 -8.12 -10.07
N SER A 193 10.98 -8.57 -10.01
CA SER A 193 10.64 -9.83 -9.37
C SER A 193 10.93 -11.02 -10.29
N ARG A 194 11.54 -12.08 -9.74
CA ARG A 194 11.87 -13.30 -10.49
C ARG A 194 10.69 -14.24 -10.67
N HIS A 195 9.72 -14.20 -9.75
CA HIS A 195 8.69 -15.25 -9.59
C HIS A 195 7.29 -14.78 -9.90
N VAL A 196 7.00 -13.49 -9.89
CA VAL A 196 5.65 -12.98 -10.09
C VAL A 196 5.18 -13.24 -11.52
N SER A 197 3.92 -13.64 -11.66
CA SER A 197 3.21 -13.78 -12.94
C SER A 197 2.29 -12.58 -13.13
N VAL A 198 2.66 -11.69 -14.05
CA VAL A 198 1.85 -10.55 -14.48
C VAL A 198 1.03 -10.94 -15.71
N GLY A 199 -0.18 -10.43 -15.82
CA GLY A 199 -1.08 -10.67 -16.94
C GLY A 199 -2.53 -10.43 -16.53
N ILE A 200 -3.46 -11.13 -17.17
CA ILE A 200 -4.88 -11.03 -16.83
C ILE A 200 -5.15 -11.45 -15.38
N PHE A 201 -6.04 -10.71 -14.73
CA PHE A 201 -6.45 -10.95 -13.35
C PHE A 201 -7.94 -10.64 -13.19
N SER A 202 -8.71 -11.57 -12.57
CA SER A 202 -10.18 -11.48 -12.49
C SER A 202 -10.71 -10.16 -11.93
N LEU A 203 -10.05 -9.64 -10.91
CA LEU A 203 -10.45 -8.39 -10.27
C LEU A 203 -10.30 -7.19 -11.22
N ILE A 204 -9.18 -7.09 -11.92
CA ILE A 204 -8.91 -6.05 -12.91
C ILE A 204 -9.88 -6.22 -14.10
N SER A 205 -10.13 -7.45 -14.54
CA SER A 205 -11.10 -7.73 -15.60
C SER A 205 -12.53 -7.30 -15.22
N LEU A 206 -12.93 -7.49 -13.95
CA LEU A 206 -14.21 -7.00 -13.44
C LEU A 206 -14.27 -5.46 -13.49
N MET A 207 -13.23 -4.76 -12.99
CA MET A 207 -13.19 -3.30 -13.00
C MET A 207 -13.23 -2.74 -14.43
N VAL A 208 -12.47 -3.32 -15.35
CA VAL A 208 -12.54 -2.96 -16.77
C VAL A 208 -13.95 -3.18 -17.32
N GLY A 209 -14.57 -4.33 -17.02
CA GLY A 209 -15.93 -4.65 -17.45
C GLY A 209 -16.98 -3.67 -16.94
N GLN A 210 -16.87 -3.21 -15.68
CA GLN A 210 -17.78 -2.22 -15.10
C GLN A 210 -17.71 -0.88 -15.84
N VAL A 211 -16.49 -0.42 -16.16
CA VAL A 211 -16.30 0.83 -16.93
C VAL A 211 -16.78 0.68 -18.37
N VAL A 212 -16.45 -0.44 -19.03
CA VAL A 212 -16.89 -0.72 -20.41
C VAL A 212 -18.41 -0.76 -20.50
N ASP A 213 -19.07 -1.49 -19.59
CA ASP A 213 -20.52 -1.61 -19.59
C ASP A 213 -21.21 -0.25 -19.33
N ARG A 214 -20.67 0.58 -18.43
CA ARG A 214 -21.16 1.94 -18.16
C ARG A 214 -21.08 2.85 -19.39
N GLU A 215 -19.90 2.89 -20.02
CA GLU A 215 -19.67 3.74 -21.19
C GLU A 215 -20.47 3.27 -22.42
N LEU A 216 -20.72 1.95 -22.56
CA LEU A 216 -21.61 1.41 -23.60
C LEU A 216 -23.04 1.88 -23.43
N LEU A 217 -23.57 1.87 -22.19
CA LEU A 217 -24.91 2.40 -21.89
C LEU A 217 -25.01 3.90 -22.17
N LEU A 218 -24.00 4.67 -21.77
CA LEU A 218 -23.93 6.12 -22.04
C LEU A 218 -23.85 6.43 -23.54
N ALA A 219 -23.30 5.50 -24.34
CA ALA A 219 -23.26 5.62 -25.80
C ALA A 219 -24.53 5.09 -26.49
N GLY A 220 -25.55 4.61 -25.71
CA GLY A 220 -26.83 4.14 -26.26
C GLY A 220 -26.82 2.68 -26.73
N PHE A 221 -25.79 1.88 -26.44
CA PHE A 221 -25.75 0.48 -26.78
C PHE A 221 -26.48 -0.38 -25.74
N ASP A 222 -27.30 -1.33 -26.22
CA ASP A 222 -27.97 -2.28 -25.35
C ASP A 222 -26.97 -3.34 -24.82
N LEU A 223 -27.02 -3.66 -23.52
CA LEU A 223 -26.14 -4.65 -22.90
C LEU A 223 -26.57 -6.10 -23.12
N ASN A 224 -27.72 -6.35 -23.79
CA ASN A 224 -28.16 -7.69 -24.11
C ASN A 224 -27.19 -8.33 -25.12
N ASP A 225 -26.59 -9.45 -24.74
CA ASP A 225 -25.52 -10.13 -25.49
C ASP A 225 -25.96 -10.86 -26.76
N ASP A 226 -27.29 -10.97 -27.03
CA ASP A 226 -27.79 -11.92 -28.07
C ASP A 226 -28.96 -11.37 -28.90
N VAL A 227 -28.89 -10.13 -29.41
CA VAL A 227 -29.76 -9.72 -30.52
C VAL A 227 -28.88 -9.37 -31.71
N THR A 228 -28.58 -10.37 -32.55
CA THR A 228 -28.31 -10.10 -33.96
C THR A 228 -29.56 -9.41 -34.53
N PRO A 229 -29.43 -8.23 -35.16
CA PRO A 229 -30.57 -7.70 -35.90
C PRO A 229 -30.86 -8.65 -37.03
N ALA A 230 -31.94 -9.43 -36.92
CA ALA A 230 -32.54 -10.08 -38.04
C ALA A 230 -33.01 -8.94 -38.97
N LEU A 231 -32.28 -8.71 -40.06
CA LEU A 231 -32.76 -7.90 -41.18
C LEU A 231 -33.97 -8.66 -41.79
N GLY A 232 -35.16 -8.32 -41.25
CA GLY A 232 -36.40 -8.60 -41.93
C GLY A 232 -36.90 -7.28 -42.52
N PRO A 233 -37.25 -7.22 -43.81
CA PRO A 233 -37.76 -6.01 -44.41
C PRO A 233 -39.24 -5.82 -44.01
N GLY A 234 -39.54 -4.72 -43.34
CA GLY A 234 -40.89 -4.12 -43.31
C GLY A 234 -41.69 -4.33 -42.03
N SER A 235 -41.77 -3.32 -41.20
CA SER A 235 -43.02 -2.83 -40.64
C SER A 235 -42.82 -1.47 -40.00
N LEU A 236 -43.74 -0.59 -40.41
CA LEU A 236 -43.88 0.80 -40.02
C LEU A 236 -44.24 1.01 -38.54
N GLN A 237 -43.74 2.11 -38.01
CA GLN A 237 -44.39 3.10 -37.13
C GLN A 237 -45.30 2.63 -35.96
N THR A 238 -44.92 3.00 -34.78
CA THR A 238 -45.84 3.74 -33.91
C THR A 238 -45.04 4.61 -32.91
N ASP A 239 -45.50 5.86 -32.86
CA ASP A 239 -45.07 6.94 -32.03
C ASP A 239 -45.11 6.67 -30.52
N SER A 240 -44.09 7.09 -29.78
CA SER A 240 -44.29 7.76 -28.47
C SER A 240 -43.15 8.75 -28.21
N GLN A 241 -43.50 10.01 -28.37
CA GLN A 241 -42.74 11.16 -27.95
C GLN A 241 -42.46 11.09 -26.44
N PHE A 242 -41.23 11.14 -26.04
CA PHE A 242 -40.83 11.72 -24.78
C PHE A 242 -39.59 12.58 -24.99
N ASN A 243 -39.77 13.89 -24.74
CA ASN A 243 -38.81 14.95 -24.85
C ASN A 243 -37.54 14.67 -24.03
N THR A 244 -36.37 14.61 -24.69
CA THR A 244 -35.10 14.95 -24.10
C THR A 244 -34.25 15.69 -25.13
N THR A 245 -34.57 16.94 -25.31
CA THR A 245 -33.71 17.91 -25.97
C THR A 245 -32.57 18.30 -25.04
N VAL A 246 -31.41 18.50 -25.68
CA VAL A 246 -30.15 19.07 -25.18
C VAL A 246 -29.09 17.97 -24.81
N PHE A 247 -28.39 17.55 -25.81
CA PHE A 247 -26.94 17.24 -25.88
C PHE A 247 -26.57 16.31 -27.07
N ASN A 248 -27.25 16.46 -28.23
CA ASN A 248 -26.97 15.62 -29.41
C ASN A 248 -26.46 16.47 -30.57
N LEU A 249 -25.24 17.00 -30.54
CA LEU A 249 -24.70 17.66 -31.73
C LEU A 249 -23.29 17.27 -32.18
N THR A 250 -22.66 16.25 -31.56
CA THR A 250 -21.33 15.80 -32.01
C THR A 250 -21.11 14.30 -32.06
N THR A 251 -22.09 13.47 -31.68
CA THR A 251 -21.89 12.01 -31.50
C THR A 251 -22.51 11.17 -32.61
N GLU A 252 -23.46 11.66 -33.40
CA GLU A 252 -24.19 10.83 -34.36
C GLU A 252 -23.39 10.43 -35.61
N GLY A 253 -22.39 11.24 -36.02
CA GLY A 253 -21.57 10.93 -37.20
C GLY A 253 -20.50 9.86 -36.99
N MET A 254 -20.05 9.62 -35.74
CA MET A 254 -18.92 8.75 -35.44
C MET A 254 -19.30 7.37 -34.94
N ASN A 255 -20.53 7.18 -34.47
CA ASN A 255 -21.01 5.90 -33.90
C ASN A 255 -21.52 4.94 -34.98
N ALA A 256 -21.83 5.41 -36.19
CA ALA A 256 -22.35 4.59 -37.27
C ALA A 256 -21.30 3.65 -37.91
N GLU A 257 -19.99 3.98 -37.77
CA GLU A 257 -18.90 3.15 -38.34
C GLU A 257 -18.34 2.09 -37.38
N CYS A 258 -18.60 2.19 -36.07
CA CYS A 258 -18.00 1.31 -35.06
C CYS A 258 -19.09 0.57 -34.28
N GLY A 259 -19.28 -0.72 -34.56
CA GLY A 259 -20.23 -1.56 -33.82
C GLY A 259 -19.89 -1.69 -32.34
N LYS A 260 -20.84 -2.17 -31.51
CA LYS A 260 -20.73 -2.37 -30.04
C LYS A 260 -19.38 -2.93 -29.58
N GLU A 261 -18.89 -3.95 -30.26
CA GLU A 261 -17.63 -4.61 -29.92
C GLU A 261 -16.39 -3.73 -30.13
N CYS A 262 -16.38 -3.00 -31.27
CA CYS A 262 -15.31 -2.06 -31.58
C CYS A 262 -15.28 -0.89 -30.58
N TYR A 263 -16.44 -0.41 -30.13
CA TYR A 263 -16.53 0.63 -29.12
C TYR A 263 -16.08 0.12 -27.75
N ALA A 264 -16.50 -1.10 -27.34
CA ALA A 264 -16.11 -1.73 -26.08
C ALA A 264 -14.60 -1.92 -25.95
N ILE A 265 -13.93 -2.42 -27.00
CA ILE A 265 -12.46 -2.56 -26.98
C ILE A 265 -11.77 -1.18 -27.02
N GLY A 266 -12.36 -0.19 -27.69
CA GLY A 266 -11.89 1.18 -27.67
C GLY A 266 -11.86 1.80 -26.27
N ILE A 267 -12.92 1.58 -25.48
CA ILE A 267 -12.98 1.99 -24.07
C ILE A 267 -11.91 1.25 -23.25
N ALA A 268 -11.84 -0.06 -23.38
CA ALA A 268 -10.90 -0.88 -22.60
C ALA A 268 -9.43 -0.50 -22.89
N THR A 269 -9.08 -0.25 -24.14
CA THR A 269 -7.71 0.19 -24.51
C THR A 269 -7.40 1.59 -24.04
N ALA A 270 -8.35 2.53 -24.13
CA ALA A 270 -8.19 3.90 -23.60
C ALA A 270 -8.00 3.89 -22.08
N LEU A 271 -8.83 3.16 -21.34
CA LEU A 271 -8.73 2.95 -19.90
C LEU A 271 -7.38 2.36 -19.51
N THR A 272 -6.92 1.34 -20.23
CA THR A 272 -5.65 0.66 -19.99
C THR A 272 -4.46 1.59 -20.22
N PHE A 273 -4.50 2.36 -21.31
CA PHE A 273 -3.46 3.33 -21.63
C PHE A 273 -3.33 4.39 -20.54
N VAL A 274 -4.44 5.00 -20.13
CA VAL A 274 -4.45 6.04 -19.09
C VAL A 274 -3.98 5.47 -17.74
N ALA A 275 -4.44 4.28 -17.36
CA ALA A 275 -3.98 3.59 -16.14
C ALA A 275 -2.46 3.34 -16.18
N GLY A 276 -1.93 2.90 -17.34
CA GLY A 276 -0.50 2.73 -17.53
C GLY A 276 0.29 4.05 -17.43
N VAL A 277 -0.23 5.14 -17.98
CA VAL A 277 0.37 6.48 -17.85
C VAL A 277 0.40 6.90 -16.38
N TYR A 278 -0.69 6.71 -15.63
CA TYR A 278 -0.72 7.00 -14.20
C TYR A 278 0.33 6.19 -13.42
N GLN A 279 0.50 4.91 -13.72
CA GLN A 279 1.51 4.06 -13.09
C GLN A 279 2.94 4.54 -13.42
N VAL A 280 3.20 4.92 -14.66
CA VAL A 280 4.50 5.50 -15.05
C VAL A 280 4.75 6.83 -14.33
N LEU A 281 3.75 7.71 -14.26
CA LEU A 281 3.84 8.97 -13.51
C LEU A 281 4.10 8.72 -12.02
N MET A 282 3.35 7.81 -11.38
CA MET A 282 3.61 7.40 -10.00
C MET A 282 5.03 6.86 -9.83
N GLY A 283 5.57 6.12 -10.79
CA GLY A 283 6.95 5.65 -10.81
C GLY A 283 7.95 6.80 -10.90
N VAL A 284 7.71 7.80 -11.76
CA VAL A 284 8.51 9.03 -11.89
C VAL A 284 8.51 9.82 -10.58
N PHE A 285 7.35 10.01 -9.97
CA PHE A 285 7.21 10.68 -8.67
C PHE A 285 7.65 9.79 -7.48
N ARG A 286 8.11 8.56 -7.75
CA ARG A 286 8.55 7.58 -6.73
C ARG A 286 7.51 7.30 -5.64
N LEU A 287 6.26 7.22 -6.01
CA LEU A 287 5.17 6.92 -5.11
C LEU A 287 5.12 5.44 -4.68
N GLY A 288 6.20 4.68 -4.88
CA GLY A 288 6.31 3.28 -4.44
C GLY A 288 6.04 3.06 -2.95
N PHE A 289 6.22 4.09 -2.13
CA PHE A 289 5.89 4.05 -0.72
C PHE A 289 4.37 3.96 -0.45
N VAL A 290 3.52 4.27 -1.42
CA VAL A 290 2.05 4.18 -1.28
C VAL A 290 1.62 2.75 -0.94
N SER A 291 2.34 1.73 -1.42
CA SER A 291 2.07 0.34 -1.06
C SER A 291 2.15 0.06 0.44
N MET A 292 2.95 0.85 1.19
CA MET A 292 3.08 0.70 2.65
C MET A 292 1.84 1.17 3.41
N TYR A 293 1.02 2.05 2.82
CA TYR A 293 -0.22 2.56 3.44
C TYR A 293 -1.43 1.67 3.19
N LEU A 294 -1.33 0.72 2.26
CA LEU A 294 -2.37 -0.28 2.08
C LEU A 294 -2.12 -1.45 3.01
N SER A 295 -2.90 -1.52 4.07
CA SER A 295 -2.83 -2.64 5.01
C SER A 295 -3.29 -3.93 4.34
N GLU A 296 -2.73 -5.05 4.78
CA GLU A 296 -3.11 -6.39 4.31
C GLU A 296 -4.62 -6.64 4.52
N SER A 297 -5.18 -6.10 5.61
CA SER A 297 -6.61 -6.18 5.92
C SER A 297 -7.49 -5.46 4.89
N VAL A 298 -7.07 -4.27 4.39
CA VAL A 298 -7.77 -3.56 3.30
C VAL A 298 -7.75 -4.37 2.02
N LEU A 299 -6.58 -4.87 1.61
CA LEU A 299 -6.43 -5.64 0.37
C LEU A 299 -7.22 -6.94 0.40
N ASP A 300 -7.20 -7.63 1.53
CA ASP A 300 -7.93 -8.87 1.73
C ASP A 300 -9.44 -8.65 1.76
N GLY A 301 -9.91 -7.60 2.44
CA GLY A 301 -11.32 -7.21 2.46
C GLY A 301 -11.82 -6.85 1.06
N PHE A 302 -11.06 -6.03 0.35
CA PHE A 302 -11.34 -5.64 -1.02
C PHE A 302 -11.40 -6.85 -1.97
N ALA A 303 -10.39 -7.74 -1.93
CA ALA A 303 -10.37 -8.93 -2.77
C ALA A 303 -11.53 -9.88 -2.47
N THR A 304 -11.94 -9.99 -1.21
CA THR A 304 -13.09 -10.82 -0.81
C THR A 304 -14.41 -10.22 -1.28
N GLY A 305 -14.62 -8.91 -1.09
CA GLY A 305 -15.82 -8.20 -1.56
C GLY A 305 -15.96 -8.26 -3.08
N ALA A 306 -14.89 -7.98 -3.81
CA ALA A 306 -14.87 -8.11 -5.27
C ALA A 306 -15.10 -9.55 -5.73
N SER A 307 -14.62 -10.54 -4.98
CA SER A 307 -14.89 -11.95 -5.29
C SER A 307 -16.37 -12.31 -5.15
N LEU A 308 -17.10 -11.73 -4.21
CA LEU A 308 -18.55 -11.87 -4.10
C LEU A 308 -19.27 -11.25 -5.30
N THR A 309 -18.82 -10.09 -5.75
CA THR A 309 -19.37 -9.43 -6.95
C THR A 309 -19.11 -10.26 -8.21
N ILE A 310 -17.89 -10.81 -8.37
CA ILE A 310 -17.56 -11.69 -9.50
C ILE A 310 -18.42 -12.96 -9.45
N LEU A 311 -18.55 -13.60 -8.28
CA LEU A 311 -19.39 -14.79 -8.09
C LEU A 311 -20.82 -14.49 -8.55
N THR A 312 -21.42 -13.41 -8.07
CA THR A 312 -22.77 -12.98 -8.43
C THR A 312 -22.92 -12.79 -9.95
N ALA A 313 -21.95 -12.12 -10.59
CA ALA A 313 -21.96 -11.87 -12.03
C ALA A 313 -21.87 -13.17 -12.86
N GLN A 314 -21.27 -14.25 -12.32
CA GLN A 314 -21.13 -15.53 -13.01
C GLN A 314 -22.34 -16.44 -12.84
N VAL A 315 -23.17 -16.25 -11.82
CA VAL A 315 -24.34 -17.14 -11.55
C VAL A 315 -25.28 -17.20 -12.75
N LYS A 316 -25.53 -16.09 -13.47
CA LYS A 316 -26.40 -16.08 -14.65
C LYS A 316 -25.92 -17.04 -15.76
N TYR A 317 -24.60 -17.15 -15.92
CA TYR A 317 -24.03 -18.09 -16.93
C TYR A 317 -24.09 -19.54 -16.46
N LEU A 318 -23.99 -19.81 -15.14
CA LEU A 318 -24.15 -21.16 -14.59
C LEU A 318 -25.56 -21.75 -14.86
N ILE A 319 -26.55 -20.87 -14.77
CA ILE A 319 -27.96 -21.26 -14.89
C ILE A 319 -28.44 -21.06 -16.33
N GLY A 320 -27.62 -20.43 -17.20
CA GLY A 320 -27.96 -20.17 -18.61
C GLY A 320 -29.07 -19.14 -18.82
N ILE A 321 -29.23 -18.19 -17.85
CA ILE A 321 -30.25 -17.15 -17.95
C ILE A 321 -29.70 -15.94 -18.72
N LYS A 322 -30.49 -15.44 -19.69
CA LYS A 322 -30.17 -14.26 -20.48
C LYS A 322 -30.67 -12.99 -19.79
N ILE A 323 -29.89 -12.46 -18.85
CA ILE A 323 -30.20 -11.22 -18.12
C ILE A 323 -29.12 -10.18 -18.44
N PRO A 324 -29.46 -8.89 -18.70
CA PRO A 324 -28.48 -7.83 -18.85
C PRO A 324 -27.60 -7.71 -17.60
N ARG A 325 -26.40 -7.17 -17.79
CA ARG A 325 -25.51 -6.90 -16.65
C ARG A 325 -26.05 -5.72 -15.88
N SER A 326 -26.29 -5.92 -14.57
CA SER A 326 -26.72 -4.86 -13.68
C SER A 326 -25.56 -3.91 -13.41
N GLN A 327 -25.86 -2.61 -13.31
CA GLN A 327 -24.85 -1.56 -13.07
C GLN A 327 -25.22 -0.67 -11.91
N GLY A 328 -24.26 0.12 -11.43
CA GLY A 328 -24.44 1.09 -10.37
C GLY A 328 -24.34 0.51 -8.95
N HIS A 329 -24.72 1.34 -7.99
CA HIS A 329 -24.66 0.98 -6.58
C HIS A 329 -25.66 -0.11 -6.23
N GLY A 330 -25.23 -1.08 -5.44
CA GLY A 330 -26.08 -2.22 -5.08
C GLY A 330 -26.24 -3.28 -6.19
N MET A 331 -25.39 -3.26 -7.22
CA MET A 331 -25.40 -4.20 -8.34
C MET A 331 -25.55 -5.66 -7.89
N LEU A 332 -24.90 -6.05 -6.79
CA LEU A 332 -24.99 -7.40 -6.23
C LEU A 332 -26.44 -7.77 -5.91
N VAL A 333 -27.15 -6.92 -5.16
CA VAL A 333 -28.55 -7.17 -4.74
C VAL A 333 -29.49 -7.18 -5.94
N ILE A 334 -29.35 -6.18 -6.83
CA ILE A 334 -30.16 -6.07 -8.05
C ILE A 334 -29.99 -7.29 -8.94
N THR A 335 -28.76 -7.78 -9.10
CA THR A 335 -28.47 -8.98 -9.90
C THR A 335 -29.18 -10.21 -9.33
N TRP A 336 -29.15 -10.41 -7.99
CA TRP A 336 -29.85 -11.54 -7.36
C TRP A 336 -31.38 -11.44 -7.51
N ILE A 337 -31.96 -10.23 -7.36
CA ILE A 337 -33.40 -10.02 -7.62
C ILE A 337 -33.75 -10.39 -9.06
N ASN A 338 -32.94 -9.94 -10.03
CA ASN A 338 -33.17 -10.25 -11.44
C ASN A 338 -33.00 -11.76 -11.75
N ILE A 339 -32.05 -12.44 -11.12
CA ILE A 339 -31.88 -13.89 -11.24
C ILE A 339 -33.14 -14.61 -10.72
N PHE A 340 -33.58 -14.29 -9.49
CA PHE A 340 -34.78 -14.93 -8.93
C PHE A 340 -36.04 -14.67 -9.75
N ARG A 341 -36.18 -13.43 -10.29
CA ARG A 341 -37.33 -13.08 -11.13
C ARG A 341 -37.40 -13.85 -12.44
N ASN A 342 -36.22 -14.17 -13.04
CA ASN A 342 -36.14 -14.82 -14.31
C ASN A 342 -35.69 -16.29 -14.21
N ILE A 343 -35.82 -16.91 -13.04
CA ILE A 343 -35.33 -18.29 -12.81
C ILE A 343 -36.08 -19.32 -13.66
N SER A 344 -37.32 -19.04 -14.08
CA SER A 344 -38.13 -19.87 -14.96
C SER A 344 -37.53 -20.01 -16.38
N GLN A 345 -36.64 -19.09 -16.78
CA GLN A 345 -35.97 -19.13 -18.10
C GLN A 345 -34.61 -19.87 -18.03
N ALA A 346 -34.36 -20.59 -16.94
CA ALA A 346 -33.09 -21.29 -16.74
C ALA A 346 -32.92 -22.44 -17.74
N ASN A 347 -31.72 -22.56 -18.32
CA ASN A 347 -31.37 -23.62 -19.24
C ASN A 347 -30.89 -24.88 -18.50
N ILE A 348 -31.67 -25.96 -18.58
CA ILE A 348 -31.36 -27.21 -17.88
C ILE A 348 -30.01 -27.80 -18.34
N CYS A 349 -29.69 -27.70 -19.62
CA CYS A 349 -28.41 -28.17 -20.17
C CYS A 349 -27.23 -27.45 -19.50
N ASP A 350 -27.30 -26.12 -19.38
CA ASP A 350 -26.24 -25.32 -18.76
C ASP A 350 -26.10 -25.62 -17.25
N ILE A 351 -27.21 -25.87 -16.54
CA ILE A 351 -27.21 -26.25 -15.11
C ILE A 351 -26.52 -27.60 -14.91
N ILE A 352 -26.86 -28.62 -15.72
CA ILE A 352 -26.26 -29.95 -15.62
C ILE A 352 -24.76 -29.86 -15.93
N THR A 353 -24.38 -29.22 -17.04
CA THR A 353 -22.98 -29.03 -17.43
C THR A 353 -22.19 -28.28 -16.34
N SER A 354 -22.75 -27.21 -15.81
CA SER A 354 -22.12 -26.43 -14.73
C SER A 354 -21.92 -27.27 -13.47
N SER A 355 -22.93 -28.03 -13.06
CA SER A 355 -22.86 -28.85 -11.85
C SER A 355 -21.75 -29.92 -11.97
N ILE A 356 -21.68 -30.60 -13.11
CA ILE A 356 -20.62 -31.59 -13.39
C ILE A 356 -19.27 -30.91 -13.40
N CYS A 357 -19.10 -29.79 -14.10
CA CYS A 357 -17.83 -29.07 -14.19
C CYS A 357 -17.34 -28.56 -12.81
N ILE A 358 -18.24 -28.03 -11.99
CA ILE A 358 -17.90 -27.54 -10.64
C ILE A 358 -17.42 -28.72 -9.77
N VAL A 359 -18.17 -29.84 -9.77
CA VAL A 359 -17.78 -31.03 -8.99
C VAL A 359 -16.40 -31.54 -9.43
N VAL A 360 -16.17 -31.67 -10.73
CA VAL A 360 -14.90 -32.14 -11.28
C VAL A 360 -13.75 -31.17 -10.91
N LEU A 361 -13.96 -29.87 -11.12
CA LEU A 361 -12.92 -28.87 -10.83
C LEU A 361 -12.60 -28.77 -9.33
N VAL A 362 -13.62 -28.81 -8.45
CA VAL A 362 -13.42 -28.74 -7.00
C VAL A 362 -12.74 -30.00 -6.49
N THR A 363 -13.20 -31.17 -6.90
CA THR A 363 -12.58 -32.45 -6.50
C THR A 363 -11.17 -32.58 -7.01
N ALA A 364 -10.89 -32.20 -8.25
CA ALA A 364 -9.55 -32.24 -8.82
C ALA A 364 -8.58 -31.26 -8.09
N LYS A 365 -9.05 -30.05 -7.72
CA LYS A 365 -8.26 -29.11 -6.90
C LYS A 365 -8.02 -29.61 -5.49
N GLU A 366 -9.03 -30.17 -4.82
CA GLU A 366 -8.88 -30.73 -3.48
C GLU A 366 -7.91 -31.92 -3.49
N LEU A 367 -8.04 -32.80 -4.49
CA LEU A 367 -7.15 -33.93 -4.69
C LEU A 367 -5.72 -33.47 -4.99
N GLY A 368 -5.57 -32.44 -5.84
CA GLY A 368 -4.28 -31.80 -6.12
C GLY A 368 -3.62 -31.20 -4.87
N ASP A 369 -4.39 -30.52 -4.02
CA ASP A 369 -3.93 -29.96 -2.76
C ASP A 369 -3.52 -31.07 -1.76
N ARG A 370 -4.29 -32.18 -1.71
CA ARG A 370 -4.03 -33.31 -0.82
C ARG A 370 -2.82 -34.13 -1.25
N TYR A 371 -2.63 -34.35 -2.55
CA TYR A 371 -1.52 -35.12 -3.11
C TYR A 371 -0.35 -34.28 -3.59
N LYS A 372 -0.28 -33.01 -3.21
CA LYS A 372 0.78 -32.05 -3.60
C LYS A 372 2.20 -32.58 -3.34
N HIS A 373 2.39 -33.41 -2.30
CA HIS A 373 3.68 -34.00 -1.98
C HIS A 373 4.08 -35.17 -2.89
N LYS A 374 3.10 -35.81 -3.56
CA LYS A 374 3.32 -36.94 -4.48
C LYS A 374 3.41 -36.52 -5.93
N LEU A 375 2.68 -35.46 -6.31
CA LEU A 375 2.62 -34.94 -7.65
C LEU A 375 3.77 -33.93 -7.86
N LYS A 376 4.70 -34.26 -8.76
CA LYS A 376 5.78 -33.35 -9.15
C LYS A 376 5.29 -32.08 -9.85
N PHE A 377 4.12 -32.16 -10.51
CA PHE A 377 3.52 -31.05 -11.25
C PHE A 377 2.03 -30.91 -10.93
N PRO A 378 1.50 -29.69 -10.85
CA PRO A 378 0.07 -29.46 -10.73
C PRO A 378 -0.61 -29.91 -12.02
N LEU A 379 -1.69 -30.69 -11.90
CA LEU A 379 -2.50 -31.12 -13.04
C LEU A 379 -3.22 -29.91 -13.65
N PRO A 380 -3.16 -29.69 -14.96
CA PRO A 380 -3.87 -28.61 -15.65
C PRO A 380 -5.36 -28.93 -15.81
N THR A 381 -6.04 -29.11 -14.67
CA THR A 381 -7.44 -29.57 -14.61
C THR A 381 -8.40 -28.64 -15.34
N GLU A 382 -8.14 -27.32 -15.28
CA GLU A 382 -8.94 -26.31 -15.99
C GLU A 382 -8.88 -26.51 -17.50
N LEU A 383 -7.71 -26.84 -18.07
CA LEU A 383 -7.58 -27.13 -19.49
C LEU A 383 -8.29 -28.44 -19.88
N VAL A 384 -8.10 -29.48 -19.07
CA VAL A 384 -8.76 -30.79 -19.35
C VAL A 384 -10.27 -30.63 -19.39
N VAL A 385 -10.86 -29.92 -18.41
CA VAL A 385 -12.31 -29.67 -18.38
C VAL A 385 -12.76 -28.88 -19.61
N ILE A 386 -12.00 -27.85 -20.04
CA ILE A 386 -12.33 -27.07 -21.24
C ILE A 386 -12.30 -27.98 -22.48
N VAL A 387 -11.24 -28.75 -22.67
CA VAL A 387 -11.12 -29.62 -23.85
C VAL A 387 -12.26 -30.62 -23.90
N VAL A 388 -12.54 -31.31 -22.80
CA VAL A 388 -13.63 -32.29 -22.71
C VAL A 388 -14.99 -31.62 -22.95
N ALA A 389 -15.27 -30.49 -22.27
CA ALA A 389 -16.54 -29.78 -22.43
C ALA A 389 -16.71 -29.21 -23.83
N THR A 390 -15.66 -28.74 -24.49
CA THR A 390 -15.70 -28.25 -25.86
C THR A 390 -15.99 -29.39 -26.83
N LEU A 391 -15.36 -30.57 -26.67
CA LEU A 391 -15.65 -31.76 -27.48
C LEU A 391 -17.09 -32.22 -27.28
N VAL A 392 -17.57 -32.32 -26.06
CA VAL A 392 -18.97 -32.68 -25.75
C VAL A 392 -19.94 -31.69 -26.38
N SER A 393 -19.66 -30.39 -26.27
CA SER A 393 -20.49 -29.31 -26.85
C SER A 393 -20.51 -29.36 -28.37
N HIS A 394 -19.36 -29.64 -28.99
CA HIS A 394 -19.22 -29.70 -30.46
C HIS A 394 -19.93 -30.91 -31.03
N TYR A 395 -19.64 -32.14 -30.55
CA TYR A 395 -20.26 -33.38 -31.06
C TYR A 395 -21.72 -33.53 -30.62
N GLY A 396 -22.11 -32.96 -29.47
CA GLY A 396 -23.48 -32.95 -28.97
C GLY A 396 -24.35 -31.85 -29.55
N ASN A 397 -23.82 -30.93 -30.35
CA ASN A 397 -24.50 -29.75 -30.89
C ASN A 397 -25.32 -29.00 -29.85
N LEU A 398 -24.77 -28.83 -28.62
CA LEU A 398 -25.49 -28.31 -27.48
C LEU A 398 -25.97 -26.87 -27.69
N ASN A 399 -25.35 -26.12 -28.59
CA ASN A 399 -25.77 -24.77 -28.95
C ASN A 399 -27.06 -24.77 -29.76
N GLU A 400 -27.16 -25.65 -30.76
CA GLU A 400 -28.32 -25.71 -31.69
C GLU A 400 -29.50 -26.44 -31.08
N VAL A 401 -29.23 -27.54 -30.36
CA VAL A 401 -30.29 -28.43 -29.82
C VAL A 401 -30.83 -27.87 -28.49
N TYR A 402 -29.97 -27.37 -27.61
CA TYR A 402 -30.36 -26.93 -26.27
C TYR A 402 -30.19 -25.43 -26.04
N SER A 403 -29.91 -24.63 -27.09
CA SER A 403 -29.73 -23.15 -27.00
C SER A 403 -28.72 -22.71 -25.94
N SER A 404 -27.70 -23.55 -25.68
CA SER A 404 -26.61 -23.19 -24.74
C SER A 404 -25.70 -22.12 -25.33
N SER A 405 -25.39 -21.10 -24.55
CA SER A 405 -24.54 -19.97 -24.99
C SER A 405 -23.08 -20.41 -25.14
N VAL A 406 -22.51 -20.27 -26.33
CA VAL A 406 -21.10 -20.58 -26.64
C VAL A 406 -20.23 -19.33 -26.76
N SER A 407 -18.90 -19.52 -26.72
CA SER A 407 -17.92 -18.44 -26.84
C SER A 407 -17.88 -17.73 -28.19
N GLY A 408 -18.28 -18.45 -29.25
CA GLY A 408 -18.27 -17.97 -30.64
C GLY A 408 -16.88 -17.98 -31.28
N ALA A 409 -16.81 -17.42 -32.49
CA ALA A 409 -15.57 -17.42 -33.28
C ALA A 409 -14.46 -16.57 -32.65
N ILE A 410 -13.31 -17.19 -32.41
CA ILE A 410 -12.10 -16.51 -31.99
C ILE A 410 -11.19 -16.42 -33.22
N PRO A 411 -10.98 -15.20 -33.81
CA PRO A 411 -10.11 -15.03 -34.94
C PRO A 411 -8.67 -15.41 -34.61
N THR A 412 -7.94 -15.93 -35.59
CA THR A 412 -6.50 -16.24 -35.42
C THR A 412 -5.62 -15.06 -35.80
N GLY A 413 -4.41 -15.03 -35.18
CA GLY A 413 -3.39 -14.05 -35.53
C GLY A 413 -3.52 -12.73 -34.76
N PHE A 414 -2.73 -11.73 -35.19
CA PHE A 414 -2.71 -10.41 -34.56
C PHE A 414 -3.50 -9.42 -35.40
N ILE A 415 -4.37 -8.64 -34.77
CA ILE A 415 -5.02 -7.48 -35.34
C ILE A 415 -3.98 -6.35 -35.40
N ALA A 416 -4.00 -5.55 -36.49
CA ALA A 416 -3.10 -4.42 -36.67
C ALA A 416 -3.15 -3.46 -35.46
N PRO A 417 -2.01 -2.92 -35.00
CA PRO A 417 -1.98 -1.98 -33.89
C PRO A 417 -2.77 -0.72 -34.20
N LYS A 418 -3.55 -0.25 -33.23
CA LYS A 418 -4.37 0.95 -33.35
C LYS A 418 -4.12 1.85 -32.15
N VAL A 419 -3.99 3.15 -32.40
CA VAL A 419 -3.85 4.14 -31.34
C VAL A 419 -5.16 4.21 -30.54
N PRO A 420 -5.09 4.12 -29.19
CA PRO A 420 -6.28 4.28 -28.36
C PRO A 420 -6.95 5.66 -28.59
N ARG A 421 -8.26 5.70 -28.59
CA ARG A 421 -9.04 6.90 -28.92
C ARG A 421 -8.92 7.98 -27.82
N PHE A 422 -8.52 9.17 -28.21
CA PHE A 422 -8.24 10.28 -27.27
C PHE A 422 -9.50 10.80 -26.58
N ASP A 423 -10.63 10.85 -27.29
CA ASP A 423 -11.95 11.22 -26.76
C ASP A 423 -12.38 10.32 -25.59
N LEU A 424 -12.17 9.02 -25.73
CA LEU A 424 -12.47 8.05 -24.68
C LEU A 424 -11.50 8.15 -23.50
N MET A 425 -10.23 8.49 -23.71
CA MET A 425 -9.24 8.64 -22.64
C MET A 425 -9.68 9.68 -21.60
N ILE A 426 -10.26 10.81 -22.04
CA ILE A 426 -10.72 11.86 -21.14
C ILE A 426 -11.90 11.37 -20.30
N ARG A 427 -12.83 10.62 -20.90
CA ARG A 427 -14.01 10.09 -20.19
C ARG A 427 -13.65 9.09 -19.11
N VAL A 428 -12.69 8.20 -19.38
CA VAL A 428 -12.29 7.13 -18.46
C VAL A 428 -11.12 7.53 -17.52
N ALA A 429 -10.68 8.79 -17.57
CA ALA A 429 -9.50 9.22 -16.81
C ALA A 429 -9.65 9.04 -15.30
N ILE A 430 -10.83 9.33 -14.75
CA ILE A 430 -11.11 9.17 -13.30
C ILE A 430 -11.11 7.69 -12.91
N ASP A 431 -11.71 6.82 -13.72
CA ASP A 431 -11.82 5.38 -13.47
C ASP A 431 -10.46 4.66 -13.62
N ALA A 432 -9.57 5.22 -14.44
CA ALA A 432 -8.23 4.69 -14.61
C ALA A 432 -7.36 4.80 -13.36
N LEU A 433 -7.65 5.76 -12.46
CA LEU A 433 -6.85 5.97 -11.26
C LEU A 433 -6.96 4.81 -10.24
N PRO A 434 -8.15 4.38 -9.79
CA PRO A 434 -8.27 3.22 -8.93
C PRO A 434 -7.73 1.95 -9.61
N LEU A 435 -7.96 1.78 -10.90
CA LEU A 435 -7.43 0.64 -11.66
C LEU A 435 -5.89 0.61 -11.63
N ALA A 436 -5.23 1.76 -11.82
CA ALA A 436 -3.78 1.90 -11.77
C ALA A 436 -3.22 1.57 -10.38
N VAL A 437 -3.87 2.08 -9.33
CA VAL A 437 -3.46 1.84 -7.93
C VAL A 437 -3.61 0.35 -7.58
N VAL A 438 -4.76 -0.25 -7.85
CA VAL A 438 -5.03 -1.67 -7.57
C VAL A 438 -4.00 -2.57 -8.26
N SER A 439 -3.83 -2.40 -9.58
CA SER A 439 -2.89 -3.18 -10.37
C SER A 439 -1.47 -3.09 -9.83
N PHE A 440 -1.01 -1.88 -9.49
CA PHE A 440 0.30 -1.65 -8.92
C PHE A 440 0.46 -2.31 -7.55
N VAL A 441 -0.48 -2.10 -6.64
CA VAL A 441 -0.39 -2.59 -5.26
C VAL A 441 -0.36 -4.11 -5.21
N PHE A 442 -1.24 -4.79 -5.96
CA PHE A 442 -1.18 -6.26 -6.04
C PHE A 442 0.14 -6.75 -6.60
N THR A 443 0.68 -6.08 -7.62
CA THR A 443 1.97 -6.49 -8.21
C THR A 443 3.12 -6.31 -7.23
N VAL A 444 3.20 -5.17 -6.53
CA VAL A 444 4.27 -4.92 -5.55
C VAL A 444 4.13 -5.83 -4.35
N SER A 445 2.93 -6.00 -3.78
CA SER A 445 2.71 -6.88 -2.62
C SER A 445 3.10 -8.32 -2.91
N LEU A 446 2.72 -8.85 -4.08
CA LEU A 446 3.11 -10.19 -4.49
C LEU A 446 4.61 -10.30 -4.79
N SER A 447 5.21 -9.26 -5.36
CA SER A 447 6.66 -9.18 -5.60
C SER A 447 7.44 -9.19 -4.29
N GLU A 448 7.00 -8.44 -3.28
CA GLU A 448 7.59 -8.41 -1.93
C GLU A 448 7.44 -9.75 -1.21
N MET A 449 6.25 -10.37 -1.28
CA MET A 449 6.02 -11.70 -0.72
C MET A 449 6.99 -12.72 -1.30
N CYS A 450 7.16 -12.74 -2.63
CA CYS A 450 8.13 -13.62 -3.29
C CYS A 450 9.57 -13.27 -2.94
N ALA A 451 9.91 -11.98 -2.88
CA ALA A 451 11.24 -11.49 -2.53
C ALA A 451 11.66 -11.93 -1.12
N LYS A 452 10.75 -11.82 -0.15
CA LYS A 452 10.96 -12.31 1.23
C LYS A 452 11.14 -13.82 1.26
N LYS A 453 10.29 -14.58 0.56
CA LYS A 453 10.33 -16.04 0.54
C LYS A 453 11.61 -16.60 -0.10
N TYR A 454 12.10 -15.97 -1.14
CA TYR A 454 13.26 -16.44 -1.93
C TYR A 454 14.52 -15.60 -1.74
N ALA A 455 14.57 -14.77 -0.69
CA ALA A 455 15.74 -13.97 -0.27
C ALA A 455 16.37 -13.11 -1.38
N TYR A 456 15.56 -12.34 -2.11
CA TYR A 456 16.04 -11.31 -3.03
C TYR A 456 15.36 -9.96 -2.75
N THR A 457 15.84 -8.90 -3.37
CA THR A 457 15.28 -7.54 -3.20
C THR A 457 14.60 -7.08 -4.48
N ILE A 458 13.47 -6.41 -4.33
CA ILE A 458 12.76 -5.74 -5.42
C ILE A 458 12.87 -4.22 -5.29
N ARG A 459 12.54 -3.51 -6.35
CA ARG A 459 12.46 -2.05 -6.39
C ARG A 459 11.04 -1.64 -6.73
N ALA A 460 10.24 -1.23 -5.75
CA ALA A 460 8.83 -0.89 -5.93
C ALA A 460 8.58 0.15 -7.04
N ASN A 461 9.44 1.18 -7.12
CA ASN A 461 9.33 2.17 -8.21
C ASN A 461 9.62 1.58 -9.60
N GLN A 462 10.50 0.59 -9.71
CA GLN A 462 10.75 -0.09 -10.98
C GLN A 462 9.58 -1.02 -11.34
N GLU A 463 8.92 -1.62 -10.35
CA GLU A 463 7.70 -2.40 -10.58
C GLU A 463 6.56 -1.51 -11.12
N MET A 464 6.44 -0.23 -10.66
CA MET A 464 5.52 0.73 -11.24
C MET A 464 5.76 0.96 -12.72
N PHE A 465 7.03 1.19 -13.10
CA PHE A 465 7.38 1.32 -14.52
C PHE A 465 7.06 0.05 -15.30
N ALA A 466 7.42 -1.12 -14.74
CA ALA A 466 7.18 -2.40 -15.41
C ALA A 466 5.69 -2.63 -15.68
N VAL A 467 4.83 -2.44 -14.66
CA VAL A 467 3.37 -2.61 -14.81
C VAL A 467 2.78 -1.52 -15.70
N GLY A 468 3.25 -0.27 -15.57
CA GLY A 468 2.82 0.82 -16.42
C GLY A 468 3.08 0.55 -17.90
N PHE A 469 4.27 0.07 -18.25
CA PHE A 469 4.57 -0.32 -19.63
C PHE A 469 3.86 -1.60 -20.06
N CYS A 470 3.56 -2.54 -19.14
CA CYS A 470 2.69 -3.69 -19.40
C CYS A 470 1.24 -3.28 -19.73
N ASN A 471 0.84 -2.06 -19.40
CA ASN A 471 -0.46 -1.50 -19.77
C ASN A 471 -0.36 -0.57 -20.99
N ILE A 472 0.64 0.33 -21.09
CA ILE A 472 0.78 1.27 -22.20
C ILE A 472 1.02 0.55 -23.54
N ILE A 473 2.03 -0.30 -23.63
CA ILE A 473 2.43 -0.91 -24.91
C ILE A 473 1.33 -1.84 -25.44
N PRO A 474 0.74 -2.76 -24.64
CA PRO A 474 -0.29 -3.64 -25.13
C PRO A 474 -1.60 -2.94 -25.51
N SER A 475 -1.89 -1.74 -24.96
CA SER A 475 -3.11 -0.99 -25.30
C SER A 475 -3.20 -0.65 -26.79
N PHE A 476 -2.06 -0.52 -27.48
CA PHE A 476 -2.01 -0.35 -28.94
C PHE A 476 -2.38 -1.62 -29.72
N PHE A 477 -2.32 -2.80 -29.07
CA PHE A 477 -2.61 -4.11 -29.64
C PHE A 477 -3.93 -4.69 -29.09
N HIS A 478 -4.92 -3.85 -28.87
CA HIS A 478 -6.27 -4.25 -28.42
C HIS A 478 -6.26 -5.08 -27.13
N SER A 479 -5.33 -4.77 -26.23
CA SER A 479 -5.23 -5.42 -24.92
C SER A 479 -5.87 -4.55 -23.85
N PHE A 480 -6.30 -5.18 -22.76
CA PHE A 480 -6.83 -4.47 -21.59
C PHE A 480 -5.94 -4.66 -20.34
N ALA A 481 -6.26 -3.97 -19.25
CA ALA A 481 -5.38 -3.78 -18.10
C ALA A 481 -4.93 -5.09 -17.43
N THR A 482 -3.67 -5.07 -16.97
CA THR A 482 -2.95 -6.19 -16.39
C THR A 482 -2.61 -5.97 -14.94
N SER A 483 -2.41 -7.07 -14.19
CA SER A 483 -1.86 -7.07 -12.84
C SER A 483 -1.21 -8.42 -12.53
N ALA A 484 -0.52 -8.50 -11.40
CA ALA A 484 -0.05 -9.76 -10.87
C ALA A 484 -1.21 -10.56 -10.23
N ALA A 485 -1.21 -11.88 -10.40
CA ALA A 485 -2.19 -12.77 -9.82
C ALA A 485 -1.56 -13.76 -8.84
N LEU A 486 -2.07 -13.79 -7.60
CA LEU A 486 -1.55 -14.65 -6.53
C LEU A 486 -1.56 -16.13 -6.91
N ALA A 487 -2.70 -16.65 -7.39
CA ALA A 487 -2.83 -18.06 -7.71
C ALA A 487 -1.80 -18.50 -8.77
N LYS A 488 -1.65 -17.74 -9.86
CA LYS A 488 -0.65 -18.00 -10.91
C LYS A 488 0.79 -17.91 -10.37
N THR A 489 1.07 -16.92 -9.53
CA THR A 489 2.37 -16.74 -8.91
C THR A 489 2.73 -17.93 -8.00
N LEU A 490 1.77 -18.43 -7.21
CA LEU A 490 1.98 -19.61 -6.37
C LEU A 490 2.20 -20.88 -7.20
N VAL A 491 1.45 -21.08 -8.28
CA VAL A 491 1.70 -22.19 -9.20
C VAL A 491 3.08 -22.06 -9.83
N LYS A 492 3.43 -20.89 -10.35
CA LYS A 492 4.74 -20.59 -10.95
C LYS A 492 5.89 -20.94 -10.01
N THR A 493 5.77 -20.56 -8.73
CA THR A 493 6.79 -20.88 -7.72
C THR A 493 6.81 -22.36 -7.32
N SER A 494 5.66 -23.03 -7.28
CA SER A 494 5.58 -24.46 -6.93
C SER A 494 6.11 -25.39 -8.02
N THR A 495 6.13 -24.93 -9.27
CA THR A 495 6.67 -25.67 -10.42
C THR A 495 8.16 -25.47 -10.62
N GLY A 496 8.83 -24.75 -9.70
CA GLY A 496 10.28 -24.62 -9.69
C GLY A 496 10.83 -23.46 -10.52
N CYS A 497 10.02 -22.45 -10.81
CA CYS A 497 10.47 -21.21 -11.47
C CYS A 497 11.66 -20.59 -10.73
N GLN A 498 12.68 -20.18 -11.47
CA GLN A 498 13.86 -19.48 -10.96
C GLN A 498 13.98 -18.06 -11.51
N THR A 499 13.46 -17.82 -12.72
CA THR A 499 13.57 -16.51 -13.38
C THR A 499 12.35 -16.17 -14.21
N GLN A 500 12.31 -14.95 -14.75
CA GLN A 500 11.25 -14.50 -15.67
C GLN A 500 11.35 -15.09 -17.08
N VAL A 501 12.35 -15.92 -17.39
CA VAL A 501 12.39 -16.71 -18.63
C VAL A 501 11.13 -17.59 -18.75
N SER A 502 10.64 -18.11 -17.64
CA SER A 502 9.35 -18.81 -17.57
C SER A 502 8.17 -18.01 -18.12
N GLY A 503 8.18 -16.66 -17.95
CA GLY A 503 7.18 -15.76 -18.51
C GLY A 503 7.21 -15.71 -20.05
N VAL A 504 8.42 -15.69 -20.63
CA VAL A 504 8.60 -15.76 -22.10
C VAL A 504 8.07 -17.08 -22.64
N ILE A 505 8.38 -18.18 -21.96
CA ILE A 505 7.89 -19.52 -22.38
C ILE A 505 6.35 -19.57 -22.31
N SER A 506 5.76 -19.02 -21.24
CA SER A 506 4.30 -18.90 -21.15
C SER A 506 3.70 -18.04 -22.27
N ALA A 507 4.36 -16.94 -22.64
CA ALA A 507 3.95 -16.11 -23.77
C ALA A 507 4.00 -16.88 -25.09
N MET A 508 5.03 -17.72 -25.32
CA MET A 508 5.13 -18.56 -26.52
C MET A 508 4.01 -19.60 -26.59
N VAL A 509 3.62 -20.20 -25.47
CA VAL A 509 2.46 -21.10 -25.42
C VAL A 509 1.17 -20.37 -25.80
N VAL A 510 0.95 -19.17 -25.24
CA VAL A 510 -0.22 -18.34 -25.58
C VAL A 510 -0.19 -17.94 -27.05
N LEU A 511 0.99 -17.62 -27.60
CA LEU A 511 1.16 -17.32 -29.03
C LEU A 511 0.79 -18.52 -29.91
N LEU A 512 1.21 -19.73 -29.57
CA LEU A 512 0.86 -20.95 -30.29
C LEU A 512 -0.66 -21.16 -30.33
N VAL A 513 -1.30 -20.95 -29.17
CA VAL A 513 -2.77 -21.04 -29.09
C VAL A 513 -3.43 -19.97 -29.96
N LEU A 514 -2.95 -18.75 -29.93
CA LEU A 514 -3.50 -17.64 -30.69
C LEU A 514 -3.37 -17.83 -32.22
N LEU A 515 -2.28 -18.45 -32.67
CA LEU A 515 -2.04 -18.66 -34.11
C LEU A 515 -2.78 -19.90 -34.68
N PHE A 516 -2.86 -20.97 -33.88
CA PHE A 516 -3.31 -22.27 -34.39
C PHE A 516 -4.54 -22.84 -33.69
N LEU A 517 -4.65 -22.69 -32.36
CA LEU A 517 -5.65 -23.41 -31.57
C LEU A 517 -6.91 -22.58 -31.22
N ALA A 518 -6.89 -21.27 -31.50
CA ALA A 518 -7.99 -20.36 -31.16
C ALA A 518 -9.35 -20.80 -31.74
N PRO A 519 -9.45 -21.29 -33.01
CA PRO A 519 -10.73 -21.72 -33.56
C PRO A 519 -11.35 -22.96 -32.89
N LEU A 520 -10.53 -23.81 -32.24
CA LEU A 520 -11.04 -24.99 -31.53
C LEU A 520 -11.94 -24.64 -30.34
N PHE A 521 -11.84 -23.41 -29.79
CA PHE A 521 -12.65 -22.95 -28.67
C PHE A 521 -14.01 -22.36 -29.09
N TYR A 522 -14.40 -22.44 -30.40
CA TYR A 522 -15.67 -21.93 -30.90
C TYR A 522 -16.86 -22.47 -30.12
N SER A 523 -16.94 -23.80 -29.94
CA SER A 523 -18.06 -24.50 -29.29
C SER A 523 -17.97 -24.51 -27.76
N LEU A 524 -17.04 -23.75 -27.16
CA LEU A 524 -16.87 -23.70 -25.71
C LEU A 524 -18.05 -22.96 -25.07
N GLN A 525 -18.75 -23.61 -24.16
CA GLN A 525 -19.92 -23.06 -23.47
C GLN A 525 -19.49 -21.97 -22.44
N LYS A 526 -20.26 -20.87 -22.35
CA LYS A 526 -20.03 -19.78 -21.36
C LYS A 526 -20.21 -20.28 -19.92
N CYS A 527 -21.08 -21.27 -19.68
CA CYS A 527 -21.27 -21.85 -18.35
C CYS A 527 -20.00 -22.56 -17.83
N VAL A 528 -19.23 -23.23 -18.67
CA VAL A 528 -17.96 -23.86 -18.29
C VAL A 528 -16.91 -22.81 -17.89
N LEU A 529 -16.84 -21.69 -18.64
CA LEU A 529 -15.98 -20.57 -18.29
C LEU A 529 -16.35 -19.97 -16.95
N ALA A 530 -17.64 -19.81 -16.67
CA ALA A 530 -18.14 -19.32 -15.38
C ALA A 530 -17.73 -20.26 -14.22
N CYS A 531 -17.79 -21.59 -14.42
CA CYS A 531 -17.32 -22.56 -13.42
C CYS A 531 -15.83 -22.39 -13.09
N ILE A 532 -14.99 -22.17 -14.10
CA ILE A 532 -13.55 -21.93 -13.89
C ILE A 532 -13.31 -20.66 -13.07
N ILE A 533 -14.02 -19.57 -13.38
CA ILE A 533 -13.95 -18.33 -12.62
C ILE A 533 -14.32 -18.58 -11.16
N ILE A 534 -15.47 -19.19 -10.90
CA ILE A 534 -15.97 -19.45 -9.53
C ILE A 534 -15.01 -20.32 -8.74
N VAL A 535 -14.50 -21.38 -9.32
CA VAL A 535 -13.55 -22.26 -8.64
C VAL A 535 -12.20 -21.55 -8.39
N SER A 536 -11.81 -20.60 -9.23
CA SER A 536 -10.61 -19.77 -9.00
C SER A 536 -10.76 -18.80 -7.81
N LEU A 537 -11.97 -18.36 -7.48
CA LEU A 537 -12.28 -17.46 -6.37
C LEU A 537 -12.22 -18.14 -4.99
N ARG A 538 -12.16 -19.48 -4.94
CA ARG A 538 -12.13 -20.27 -3.68
C ARG A 538 -11.09 -19.74 -2.69
N GLY A 539 -9.91 -19.31 -3.18
CA GLY A 539 -8.84 -18.76 -2.35
C GLY A 539 -9.22 -17.48 -1.64
N ALA A 540 -9.91 -16.57 -2.33
CA ALA A 540 -10.40 -15.31 -1.74
C ALA A 540 -11.57 -15.55 -0.76
N LEU A 541 -12.47 -16.48 -1.08
CA LEU A 541 -13.61 -16.84 -0.21
C LEU A 541 -13.17 -17.60 1.05
N ARG A 542 -12.06 -18.35 1.01
CA ARG A 542 -11.49 -19.00 2.21
C ARG A 542 -11.12 -18.00 3.31
N LYS A 543 -10.84 -16.76 2.96
CA LYS A 543 -10.48 -15.70 3.93
C LYS A 543 -11.58 -15.42 4.97
N PHE A 544 -12.83 -15.77 4.68
CA PHE A 544 -13.91 -15.74 5.69
C PHE A 544 -13.61 -16.64 6.89
N ARG A 545 -12.91 -17.75 6.69
CA ARG A 545 -12.56 -18.68 7.77
C ARG A 545 -11.44 -18.13 8.67
N ASP A 546 -10.65 -17.18 8.15
CA ASP A 546 -9.54 -16.57 8.88
C ASP A 546 -9.99 -15.40 9.77
N VAL A 547 -11.24 -14.92 9.58
CA VAL A 547 -11.81 -13.77 10.32
C VAL A 547 -11.81 -13.97 11.85
N PRO A 548 -12.25 -15.13 12.41
CA PRO A 548 -12.20 -15.32 13.86
C PRO A 548 -10.77 -15.24 14.42
N ALA A 549 -9.80 -15.83 13.72
CA ALA A 549 -8.39 -15.78 14.13
C ALA A 549 -7.85 -14.35 14.11
N ARG A 550 -8.18 -13.57 13.08
CA ARG A 550 -7.81 -12.15 12.98
C ARG A 550 -8.44 -11.31 14.10
N TYR A 551 -9.70 -11.58 14.44
CA TYR A 551 -10.41 -10.88 15.51
C TYR A 551 -9.72 -11.04 16.85
N HIS A 552 -9.22 -12.23 17.15
CA HIS A 552 -8.45 -12.48 18.38
C HIS A 552 -7.12 -11.75 18.41
N VAL A 553 -6.46 -11.58 17.27
CA VAL A 553 -5.18 -10.86 17.18
C VAL A 553 -5.38 -9.33 17.25
N ASN A 554 -6.29 -8.80 16.43
CA ASN A 554 -6.55 -7.36 16.37
C ASN A 554 -7.99 -7.07 15.89
N LYS A 555 -8.80 -6.53 16.78
CA LYS A 555 -10.20 -6.18 16.50
C LYS A 555 -10.31 -5.10 15.42
N VAL A 556 -9.40 -4.10 15.43
CA VAL A 556 -9.43 -2.98 14.47
C VAL A 556 -9.17 -3.47 13.05
N ASP A 557 -8.18 -4.34 12.85
CA ASP A 557 -7.86 -4.88 11.53
C ASP A 557 -9.02 -5.71 10.96
N THR A 558 -9.75 -6.41 11.84
CA THR A 558 -10.95 -7.16 11.44
C THR A 558 -12.08 -6.22 11.01
N VAL A 559 -12.31 -5.12 11.74
CA VAL A 559 -13.32 -4.12 11.36
C VAL A 559 -12.96 -3.46 10.04
N VAL A 560 -11.70 -3.10 9.82
CA VAL A 560 -11.21 -2.57 8.54
C VAL A 560 -11.49 -3.56 7.39
N TRP A 561 -11.20 -4.85 7.60
CA TRP A 561 -11.48 -5.90 6.62
C TRP A 561 -12.99 -6.00 6.31
N VAL A 562 -13.84 -6.03 7.34
CA VAL A 562 -15.31 -6.13 7.19
C VAL A 562 -15.86 -4.91 6.44
N VAL A 563 -15.49 -3.69 6.85
CA VAL A 563 -15.96 -2.45 6.21
C VAL A 563 -15.55 -2.42 4.74
N THR A 564 -14.28 -2.74 4.44
CA THR A 564 -13.78 -2.77 3.07
C THR A 564 -14.50 -3.81 2.22
N MET A 565 -14.73 -5.01 2.76
CA MET A 565 -15.44 -6.09 2.09
C MET A 565 -16.88 -5.67 1.74
N PHE A 566 -17.64 -5.16 2.72
CA PHE A 566 -19.03 -4.74 2.47
C PHE A 566 -19.11 -3.56 1.52
N ALA A 567 -18.22 -2.57 1.64
CA ALA A 567 -18.17 -1.44 0.72
C ALA A 567 -17.89 -1.89 -0.71
N SER A 568 -16.92 -2.82 -0.89
CA SER A 568 -16.56 -3.36 -2.21
C SER A 568 -17.64 -4.24 -2.83
N ALA A 569 -18.43 -4.96 -2.01
CA ALA A 569 -19.49 -5.84 -2.48
C ALA A 569 -20.81 -5.11 -2.76
N LEU A 570 -21.19 -4.14 -1.91
CA LEU A 570 -22.52 -3.50 -1.94
C LEU A 570 -22.53 -2.18 -2.69
N ILE A 571 -21.46 -1.37 -2.60
CA ILE A 571 -21.44 -0.04 -3.25
C ILE A 571 -20.88 -0.19 -4.66
N SER A 572 -19.56 -0.37 -4.78
CA SER A 572 -18.85 -0.73 -6.00
C SER A 572 -17.43 -1.17 -5.63
N THR A 573 -16.79 -1.93 -6.51
CA THR A 573 -15.40 -2.37 -6.28
C THR A 573 -14.42 -1.20 -6.20
N GLU A 574 -14.61 -0.15 -6.97
CA GLU A 574 -13.74 1.04 -7.02
C GLU A 574 -13.86 1.88 -5.76
N ILE A 575 -15.09 2.25 -5.40
CA ILE A 575 -15.38 3.04 -4.19
C ILE A 575 -15.04 2.24 -2.93
N GLY A 576 -15.27 0.93 -2.93
CA GLY A 576 -14.97 0.06 -1.79
C GLY A 576 -13.51 0.06 -1.38
N LEU A 577 -12.58 0.10 -2.34
CA LEU A 577 -11.17 0.25 -2.04
C LEU A 577 -10.85 1.60 -1.40
N LEU A 578 -11.40 2.68 -1.97
CA LEU A 578 -11.21 4.03 -1.43
C LEU A 578 -11.74 4.14 0.01
N VAL A 579 -12.96 3.65 0.25
CA VAL A 579 -13.56 3.58 1.59
C VAL A 579 -12.66 2.80 2.55
N GLY A 580 -12.14 1.65 2.12
CA GLY A 580 -11.23 0.82 2.93
C GLY A 580 -9.95 1.56 3.32
N ILE A 581 -9.32 2.27 2.37
CA ILE A 581 -8.10 3.07 2.62
C ILE A 581 -8.41 4.21 3.59
N VAL A 582 -9.44 5.00 3.32
CA VAL A 582 -9.82 6.13 4.18
C VAL A 582 -10.17 5.64 5.59
N PHE A 583 -10.93 4.57 5.70
CA PHE A 583 -11.31 3.99 6.99
C PHE A 583 -10.09 3.45 7.76
N SER A 584 -9.18 2.77 7.08
CA SER A 584 -7.92 2.31 7.69
C SER A 584 -7.07 3.48 8.20
N MET A 585 -6.96 4.55 7.43
CA MET A 585 -6.28 5.78 7.84
C MET A 585 -6.96 6.42 9.05
N LEU A 586 -8.29 6.50 9.06
CA LEU A 586 -9.06 7.00 10.20
C LEU A 586 -8.81 6.17 11.47
N CYS A 587 -8.77 4.84 11.35
CA CYS A 587 -8.45 3.96 12.49
C CYS A 587 -7.06 4.26 13.07
N ILE A 588 -6.05 4.50 12.21
CA ILE A 588 -4.70 4.88 12.65
C ILE A 588 -4.74 6.24 13.35
N ILE A 589 -5.45 7.22 12.79
CA ILE A 589 -5.58 8.56 13.36
C ILE A 589 -6.23 8.48 14.75
N VAL A 590 -7.36 7.78 14.89
CA VAL A 590 -8.05 7.62 16.19
C VAL A 590 -7.13 6.94 17.22
N ARG A 591 -6.41 5.90 16.81
CA ARG A 591 -5.48 5.19 17.68
C ARG A 591 -4.31 6.07 18.16
N THR A 592 -3.83 6.97 17.31
CA THR A 592 -2.75 7.90 17.67
C THR A 592 -3.23 9.12 18.45
N GLN A 593 -4.51 9.49 18.30
CA GLN A 593 -5.14 10.58 19.07
C GLN A 593 -5.42 10.19 20.51
N GLN A 594 -5.78 8.94 20.80
CA GLN A 594 -6.12 8.43 22.12
C GLN A 594 -5.18 7.29 22.52
N PRO A 595 -3.89 7.59 22.76
CA PRO A 595 -2.94 6.58 23.20
C PRO A 595 -3.19 6.18 24.65
N ARG A 596 -2.54 5.11 25.08
CA ARG A 596 -2.53 4.68 26.46
C ARG A 596 -1.84 5.73 27.31
N THR A 597 -2.38 5.97 28.51
CA THR A 597 -1.83 6.87 29.54
C THR A 597 -1.85 6.15 30.88
N ALA A 598 -0.78 6.29 31.65
CA ALA A 598 -0.64 5.59 32.93
C ALA A 598 -0.02 6.47 34.01
N LEU A 599 -0.40 6.23 35.25
CA LEU A 599 0.40 6.58 36.43
C LEU A 599 1.31 5.42 36.77
N LEU A 600 2.55 5.71 37.14
CA LEU A 600 3.54 4.68 37.42
C LEU A 600 3.78 4.58 38.94
N GLY A 601 3.73 3.33 39.44
CA GLY A 601 4.19 2.95 40.76
C GLY A 601 5.59 2.35 40.72
N GLN A 602 6.31 2.39 41.83
CA GLN A 602 7.62 1.75 41.97
C GLN A 602 7.47 0.28 42.33
N ILE A 603 8.18 -0.60 41.65
CA ILE A 603 8.31 -2.01 42.04
C ILE A 603 9.13 -2.04 43.36
N PRO A 604 8.61 -2.66 44.42
CA PRO A 604 9.33 -2.73 45.72
C PRO A 604 10.79 -3.17 45.56
N ASP A 605 11.68 -2.53 46.29
CA ASP A 605 13.11 -2.82 46.32
C ASP A 605 13.86 -2.75 44.99
N THR A 606 13.26 -2.07 44.00
CA THR A 606 13.87 -1.88 42.69
C THR A 606 13.86 -0.42 42.23
N ASN A 607 14.62 -0.13 41.18
CA ASN A 607 14.64 1.17 40.50
C ASN A 607 13.70 1.23 39.28
N PHE A 608 12.77 0.28 39.13
CA PHE A 608 11.85 0.18 38.02
C PHE A 608 10.45 0.70 38.40
N TYR A 609 9.76 1.20 37.39
CA TYR A 609 8.43 1.81 37.52
C TYR A 609 7.51 1.27 36.43
N GLU A 610 6.32 0.80 36.84
CA GLU A 610 5.32 0.22 35.97
C GLU A 610 3.93 0.80 36.22
N ASP A 611 2.98 0.48 35.35
CA ASP A 611 1.61 0.99 35.39
C ASP A 611 0.87 0.44 36.64
N ASP A 612 0.44 1.34 37.49
CA ASP A 612 -0.26 1.06 38.74
C ASP A 612 -1.64 0.36 38.55
N LEU A 613 -2.22 0.49 37.35
CA LEU A 613 -3.49 -0.16 37.02
C LEU A 613 -3.31 -1.59 36.48
N GLU A 614 -2.14 -1.93 35.98
CA GLU A 614 -1.88 -3.21 35.31
C GLU A 614 -1.19 -4.24 36.21
N TYR A 615 -0.39 -3.77 37.18
CA TYR A 615 0.39 -4.62 38.07
C TYR A 615 -0.03 -4.43 39.50
N GLU A 616 -0.20 -5.54 40.23
CA GLU A 616 -0.44 -5.56 41.68
C GLU A 616 0.86 -5.35 42.46
N ASN A 617 0.75 -4.88 43.68
CA ASN A 617 1.86 -4.72 44.66
C ASN A 617 2.91 -3.64 44.28
N LEU A 618 2.52 -2.63 43.51
CA LEU A 618 3.36 -1.45 43.30
C LEU A 618 3.27 -0.50 44.50
N SER A 619 4.39 0.11 44.85
CA SER A 619 4.42 1.14 45.88
C SER A 619 4.24 2.53 45.24
N SER A 620 3.26 3.30 45.70
CA SER A 620 3.17 4.70 45.33
C SER A 620 4.31 5.51 45.91
N VAL A 621 4.93 6.38 45.13
CA VAL A 621 6.01 7.26 45.61
C VAL A 621 5.38 8.40 46.38
N PRO A 622 5.68 8.56 47.70
CA PRO A 622 5.09 9.63 48.50
C PRO A 622 5.37 11.03 47.91
N LYS A 623 4.32 11.84 47.75
CA LYS A 623 4.36 13.22 47.26
C LYS A 623 4.88 13.40 45.81
N VAL A 624 4.99 12.33 45.04
CA VAL A 624 5.41 12.35 43.63
C VAL A 624 4.41 11.60 42.77
N LYS A 625 3.92 12.23 41.69
CA LYS A 625 3.13 11.56 40.65
C LYS A 625 3.98 11.38 39.42
N ILE A 626 3.96 10.19 38.83
CA ILE A 626 4.73 9.85 37.61
C ILE A 626 3.76 9.52 36.51
N PHE A 627 3.73 10.36 35.48
CA PHE A 627 2.79 10.23 34.37
C PHE A 627 3.50 9.78 33.08
N ARG A 628 3.03 8.71 32.46
CA ARG A 628 3.50 8.18 31.17
C ARG A 628 2.47 8.41 30.09
N PHE A 629 2.93 8.84 28.90
CA PHE A 629 2.11 9.02 27.71
C PHE A 629 2.74 8.25 26.54
N GLU A 630 2.03 7.25 26.02
CA GLU A 630 2.58 6.25 25.08
C GLU A 630 2.37 6.62 23.60
N ALA A 631 2.66 7.87 23.24
CA ALA A 631 2.63 8.33 21.84
C ALA A 631 3.46 9.60 21.65
N PRO A 632 3.77 9.98 20.40
CA PRO A 632 4.27 11.32 20.12
C PRO A 632 3.26 12.37 20.59
N LEU A 633 3.74 13.48 21.15
CA LEU A 633 2.87 14.60 21.57
C LEU A 633 2.83 15.66 20.46
N TYR A 634 1.65 15.89 19.89
CA TYR A 634 1.43 16.79 18.75
C TYR A 634 0.02 17.38 18.78
N TYR A 635 -0.28 18.27 17.82
CA TYR A 635 -1.50 19.07 17.82
C TYR A 635 -2.80 18.25 17.98
N ALA A 636 -2.86 17.03 17.39
CA ALA A 636 -4.10 16.27 17.37
C ALA A 636 -4.43 15.56 18.69
N ASN A 637 -3.41 15.27 19.55
CA ASN A 637 -3.60 14.61 20.84
C ASN A 637 -3.36 15.49 22.07
N ARG A 638 -3.05 16.80 21.89
CA ARG A 638 -2.81 17.75 22.97
C ARG A 638 -3.93 17.74 24.01
N ASN A 639 -5.17 17.86 23.57
CA ASN A 639 -6.32 17.94 24.48
C ASN A 639 -6.53 16.64 25.26
N TYR A 640 -6.28 15.50 24.61
CA TYR A 640 -6.32 14.20 25.26
C TYR A 640 -5.22 14.04 26.30
N PHE A 641 -4.00 14.49 25.99
CA PHE A 641 -2.87 14.52 26.92
C PHE A 641 -3.20 15.31 28.19
N LEU A 642 -3.65 16.56 28.07
CA LEU A 642 -4.01 17.42 29.20
C LEU A 642 -5.17 16.82 30.02
N LYS A 643 -6.24 16.39 29.36
CA LYS A 643 -7.39 15.77 30.03
C LYS A 643 -7.01 14.50 30.78
N SER A 644 -6.15 13.67 30.19
CA SER A 644 -5.68 12.43 30.83
C SER A 644 -4.75 12.72 32.00
N LEU A 645 -3.84 13.69 31.85
CA LEU A 645 -2.98 14.14 32.93
C LEU A 645 -3.79 14.63 34.14
N TYR A 646 -4.74 15.55 33.91
CA TYR A 646 -5.55 16.12 35.00
C TYR A 646 -6.46 15.08 35.65
N ARG A 647 -7.00 14.16 34.86
CA ARG A 647 -7.82 13.06 35.38
C ARG A 647 -7.02 12.08 36.24
N LEU A 648 -5.83 11.68 35.77
CA LEU A 648 -5.01 10.68 36.48
C LEU A 648 -4.30 11.27 37.70
N THR A 649 -3.88 12.53 37.64
CA THR A 649 -3.29 13.22 38.81
C THR A 649 -4.37 13.73 39.78
N ASP A 650 -5.65 13.66 39.38
CA ASP A 650 -6.80 14.24 40.12
C ASP A 650 -6.64 15.74 40.45
N LEU A 651 -5.91 16.47 39.56
CA LEU A 651 -5.65 17.89 39.73
C LEU A 651 -5.68 18.61 38.36
N ASP A 652 -6.62 19.54 38.22
CA ASP A 652 -6.61 20.54 37.13
C ASP A 652 -5.99 21.84 37.68
N PRO A 653 -4.76 22.18 37.30
CA PRO A 653 -4.03 23.31 37.89
C PRO A 653 -4.72 24.65 37.61
N ASN A 654 -5.34 24.83 36.44
CA ASN A 654 -6.04 26.05 36.06
C ASN A 654 -7.29 26.26 36.91
N LEU A 655 -8.06 25.19 37.12
CA LEU A 655 -9.26 25.23 37.94
C LEU A 655 -8.93 25.48 39.40
N GLU A 656 -7.87 24.83 39.91
CA GLU A 656 -7.45 24.96 41.29
C GLU A 656 -6.83 26.36 41.57
N ALA A 657 -6.01 26.91 40.70
CA ALA A 657 -5.49 28.24 40.79
C ALA A 657 -6.64 29.30 40.79
N ALA A 658 -7.68 29.08 39.99
CA ALA A 658 -8.86 29.96 40.00
C ALA A 658 -9.68 29.83 41.30
N ARG A 659 -9.78 28.63 41.89
CA ARG A 659 -10.40 28.40 43.22
C ARG A 659 -9.65 29.10 44.33
N ARG A 660 -8.31 29.00 44.38
CA ARG A 660 -7.45 29.65 45.35
C ARG A 660 -7.57 31.16 45.28
N LYS A 661 -7.49 31.74 44.08
CA LYS A 661 -7.68 33.18 43.87
C LYS A 661 -9.05 33.70 44.34
N LYS A 662 -10.14 32.93 44.08
CA LYS A 662 -11.48 33.27 44.57
C LYS A 662 -11.59 33.16 46.10
N TYR A 663 -10.99 32.12 46.65
CA TYR A 663 -10.97 31.93 48.13
C TYR A 663 -10.22 33.08 48.85
N GLU A 664 -9.01 33.39 48.41
CA GLU A 664 -8.19 34.49 48.91
C GLU A 664 -8.90 35.84 48.78
N LYS A 665 -9.60 36.08 47.67
CA LYS A 665 -10.38 37.30 47.46
C LYS A 665 -11.54 37.39 48.47
N LYS A 666 -12.20 36.29 48.75
CA LYS A 666 -13.29 36.23 49.70
C LYS A 666 -12.83 36.41 51.14
N GLU A 667 -11.69 35.81 51.49
CA GLU A 667 -11.02 35.95 52.76
C GLU A 667 -10.55 37.41 53.04
N ARG A 668 -9.93 38.04 52.01
CA ARG A 668 -9.55 39.45 52.08
C ARG A 668 -10.75 40.40 52.23
N GLN A 669 -11.92 40.04 51.64
CA GLN A 669 -13.15 40.80 51.82
C GLN A 669 -13.71 40.63 53.24
N GLN A 670 -13.71 39.44 53.79
CA GLN A 670 -14.16 39.15 55.16
C GLN A 670 -13.29 39.83 56.22
N LEU A 671 -11.96 39.86 56.01
CA LEU A 671 -11.03 40.57 56.86
C LEU A 671 -11.20 42.10 56.81
N LYS A 672 -11.66 42.66 55.68
CA LYS A 672 -11.97 44.10 55.55
C LYS A 672 -13.32 44.46 56.18
N GLU A 673 -14.26 43.51 56.28
CA GLU A 673 -15.59 43.73 56.88
C GLU A 673 -15.64 43.45 58.40
N GLY A 674 -14.47 43.17 59.04
CA GLY A 674 -14.33 43.07 60.50
C GLY A 674 -15.06 41.89 61.16
N ASN A 675 -15.61 40.95 60.37
CA ASN A 675 -16.28 39.77 60.85
C ASN A 675 -15.29 38.61 61.07
N GLN A 676 -15.11 38.17 62.28
CA GLN A 676 -14.44 36.89 62.58
C GLN A 676 -15.18 35.75 61.90
N PRO A 677 -14.51 34.72 61.38
CA PRO A 677 -15.14 33.60 60.69
C PRO A 677 -15.92 32.77 61.72
N THR A 678 -17.19 33.08 61.91
CA THR A 678 -18.12 32.21 62.65
C THR A 678 -18.49 30.99 61.82
N VAL A 679 -18.09 29.85 62.29
CA VAL A 679 -18.37 28.49 61.75
C VAL A 679 -19.83 28.07 62.03
N ASN A 680 -20.79 28.96 62.03
CA ASN A 680 -22.22 28.58 62.17
C ASN A 680 -23.12 29.40 61.26
N GLY A 681 -23.44 28.87 60.13
CA GLY A 681 -24.46 29.34 59.17
C GLY A 681 -25.01 28.18 58.35
N LEU A 682 -26.01 27.52 58.87
CA LEU A 682 -26.88 26.62 58.12
C LEU A 682 -27.61 27.43 57.04
N GLY A 683 -27.07 27.42 55.83
CA GLY A 683 -27.71 28.02 54.68
C GLY A 683 -26.79 27.99 53.49
N SER A 684 -27.04 27.04 52.58
CA SER A 684 -26.33 26.84 51.32
C SER A 684 -25.08 25.97 51.39
N ARG A 685 -25.25 24.70 51.79
CA ARG A 685 -24.15 23.71 51.82
C ARG A 685 -23.51 23.43 50.47
N ASP A 686 -24.19 23.62 49.35
CA ASP A 686 -23.65 23.22 48.01
C ASP A 686 -22.68 24.27 47.40
N THR A 687 -22.83 25.54 47.67
CA THR A 687 -21.98 26.58 47.06
C THR A 687 -20.68 26.84 47.84
N THR A 688 -20.64 26.52 49.12
CA THR A 688 -19.44 26.69 49.98
C THR A 688 -18.44 25.53 49.81
N LEU A 689 -18.92 24.32 49.65
CA LEU A 689 -18.07 23.14 49.37
C LEU A 689 -17.31 23.24 48.05
N GLN A 690 -17.80 23.96 47.07
CA GLN A 690 -17.13 24.18 45.78
C GLN A 690 -16.00 25.23 45.80
N LEU A 691 -15.91 26.02 46.86
CA LEU A 691 -14.94 27.14 46.96
C LEU A 691 -13.72 26.82 47.81
N VAL A 692 -13.71 25.72 48.56
CA VAL A 692 -12.56 25.34 49.39
C VAL A 692 -11.45 24.80 48.47
N PRO A 693 -10.23 25.35 48.54
CA PRO A 693 -9.09 24.80 47.80
C PRO A 693 -8.88 23.35 48.14
N LYS A 694 -8.62 22.55 47.08
CA LYS A 694 -8.32 21.12 47.20
C LYS A 694 -6.96 20.94 47.90
N GLN A 695 -6.88 20.06 48.89
CA GLN A 695 -5.62 19.65 49.45
C GLN A 695 -4.84 18.80 48.42
N ILE A 696 -3.67 19.31 48.02
CA ILE A 696 -2.82 18.63 47.02
C ILE A 696 -1.92 17.64 47.77
N ASP A 697 -1.94 16.40 47.29
CA ASP A 697 -1.22 15.26 47.91
C ASP A 697 0.19 15.05 47.34
N PHE A 698 0.59 15.79 46.29
CA PHE A 698 1.92 15.68 45.67
C PHE A 698 2.58 17.04 45.47
N GLN A 699 3.92 17.06 45.44
CA GLN A 699 4.77 18.23 45.26
C GLN A 699 5.57 18.21 43.97
N ALA A 700 5.69 17.02 43.33
CA ALA A 700 6.42 16.89 42.08
C ALA A 700 5.61 16.01 41.09
N LEU A 701 5.57 16.48 39.85
CA LEU A 701 5.04 15.75 38.70
C LEU A 701 6.20 15.38 37.81
N ILE A 702 6.41 14.08 37.59
CA ILE A 702 7.39 13.54 36.65
C ILE A 702 6.69 13.10 35.39
N VAL A 703 7.05 13.67 34.28
CA VAL A 703 6.55 13.23 32.96
C VAL A 703 7.59 12.28 32.35
N ASP A 704 7.21 11.01 32.21
CA ASP A 704 8.02 10.02 31.52
C ASP A 704 7.90 10.19 30.00
N CYS A 705 8.99 10.66 29.39
CA CYS A 705 9.10 10.89 27.96
C CYS A 705 9.70 9.71 27.17
N SER A 706 9.89 8.54 27.80
CA SER A 706 10.50 7.36 27.17
C SER A 706 9.75 6.94 25.90
N SER A 707 8.41 6.96 25.96
CA SER A 707 7.51 6.59 24.86
C SER A 707 7.17 7.75 23.92
N ILE A 708 7.71 8.97 24.14
CA ILE A 708 7.50 10.13 23.27
C ILE A 708 8.65 10.24 22.25
N PRO A 709 8.47 9.78 20.99
CA PRO A 709 9.55 9.79 20.00
C PRO A 709 9.84 11.19 19.42
N PHE A 710 8.83 12.07 19.35
CA PHE A 710 8.98 13.46 18.88
C PHE A 710 7.91 14.39 19.46
N LEU A 711 8.21 15.68 19.41
CA LEU A 711 7.29 16.78 19.72
C LEU A 711 7.18 17.71 18.51
N ASP A 712 5.95 18.16 18.21
CA ASP A 712 5.74 19.29 17.33
C ASP A 712 5.75 20.62 18.12
N THR A 713 5.48 21.75 17.45
CA THR A 713 5.41 23.06 18.10
C THR A 713 4.34 23.11 19.19
N THR A 714 3.19 22.48 18.95
CA THR A 714 2.08 22.43 19.90
C THR A 714 2.45 21.58 21.11
N GLY A 715 3.10 20.42 20.93
CA GLY A 715 3.57 19.59 22.02
C GLY A 715 4.58 20.30 22.93
N VAL A 716 5.53 21.05 22.35
CA VAL A 716 6.46 21.86 23.12
C VAL A 716 5.72 22.95 23.92
N ASN A 717 4.76 23.64 23.30
CA ASN A 717 3.97 24.67 23.98
C ASN A 717 3.11 24.08 25.10
N THR A 718 2.55 22.88 24.90
CA THR A 718 1.77 22.17 25.94
C THR A 718 2.64 21.84 27.16
N LEU A 719 3.86 21.36 26.96
CA LEU A 719 4.77 21.10 28.10
C LEU A 719 5.17 22.39 28.81
N LYS A 720 5.32 23.51 28.11
CA LYS A 720 5.57 24.82 28.72
C LYS A 720 4.36 25.31 29.53
N GLU A 721 3.16 25.12 29.01
CA GLU A 721 1.91 25.46 29.69
C GLU A 721 1.80 24.66 31.00
N ILE A 722 2.01 23.38 30.97
CA ILE A 722 2.01 22.51 32.15
C ILE A 722 3.07 23.00 33.18
N LEU A 723 4.29 23.27 32.73
CA LEU A 723 5.35 23.78 33.61
C LEU A 723 4.91 25.04 34.32
N LYS A 724 4.28 25.97 33.59
CA LYS A 724 3.80 27.25 34.16
C LYS A 724 2.63 27.01 35.11
N ASP A 725 1.63 26.25 34.74
CA ASP A 725 0.39 26.05 35.48
C ASP A 725 0.64 25.31 36.80
N TYR A 726 1.48 24.26 36.78
CA TYR A 726 1.86 23.54 38.00
C TYR A 726 2.78 24.35 38.91
N LYS A 727 3.65 25.20 38.33
CA LYS A 727 4.51 26.10 39.10
C LYS A 727 3.69 27.14 39.87
N GLU A 728 2.55 27.61 39.36
CA GLU A 728 1.62 28.49 40.09
C GLU A 728 1.05 27.84 41.37
N LEU A 729 1.04 26.49 41.41
CA LEU A 729 0.58 25.69 42.57
C LEU A 729 1.75 25.22 43.47
N ASN A 730 2.98 25.66 43.20
CA ASN A 730 4.21 25.21 43.88
C ASN A 730 4.53 23.73 43.66
N ILE A 731 4.16 23.15 42.48
CA ILE A 731 4.48 21.80 42.07
C ILE A 731 5.61 21.82 41.03
N SER A 732 6.67 21.08 41.32
CA SER A 732 7.79 20.92 40.37
C SER A 732 7.44 19.97 39.23
N VAL A 733 7.65 20.37 37.98
CA VAL A 733 7.49 19.51 36.81
C VAL A 733 8.84 19.08 36.29
N LEU A 734 9.09 17.76 36.28
CA LEU A 734 10.34 17.14 35.87
C LEU A 734 10.12 16.25 34.66
N LEU A 735 11.06 16.26 33.72
CA LEU A 735 11.02 15.42 32.54
C LEU A 735 12.05 14.29 32.65
N ALA A 736 11.60 13.03 32.50
CA ALA A 736 12.48 11.87 32.57
C ALA A 736 12.56 11.13 31.24
N CYS A 737 13.67 10.45 30.98
CA CYS A 737 13.87 9.54 29.85
C CYS A 737 13.66 10.20 28.47
N CYS A 738 13.94 11.50 28.32
CA CYS A 738 13.71 12.21 27.07
C CYS A 738 14.62 11.76 25.93
N ASN A 739 14.02 11.39 24.79
CA ASN A 739 14.75 11.11 23.57
C ASN A 739 15.50 12.33 23.03
N PRO A 740 16.64 12.15 22.34
CA PRO A 740 17.40 13.25 21.74
C PRO A 740 16.59 14.19 20.84
N SER A 741 15.63 13.66 20.09
CA SER A 741 14.73 14.45 19.23
C SER A 741 13.81 15.36 20.05
N VAL A 742 13.32 14.86 21.18
CA VAL A 742 12.49 15.62 22.13
C VAL A 742 13.30 16.74 22.77
N ILE A 743 14.50 16.45 23.27
CA ILE A 743 15.40 17.44 23.86
C ILE A 743 15.72 18.56 22.86
N ASP A 744 16.03 18.23 21.60
CA ASP A 744 16.30 19.22 20.56
C ASP A 744 15.08 20.08 20.23
N SER A 745 13.87 19.51 20.29
CA SER A 745 12.64 20.27 20.09
C SER A 745 12.35 21.21 21.26
N LEU A 746 12.55 20.74 22.50
CA LEU A 746 12.41 21.57 23.72
C LEU A 746 13.43 22.72 23.76
N LYS A 747 14.69 22.45 23.40
CA LYS A 747 15.74 23.52 23.30
C LYS A 747 15.37 24.56 22.25
N ARG A 748 15.02 24.13 21.05
CA ARG A 748 14.60 25.04 19.96
C ARG A 748 13.33 25.80 20.28
N GLY A 749 12.42 25.18 21.01
CA GLY A 749 11.19 25.79 21.46
C GLY A 749 11.38 26.74 22.68
N GLY A 750 12.57 26.81 23.33
CA GLY A 750 12.84 27.67 24.47
C GLY A 750 12.12 27.22 25.75
N TYR A 751 12.03 25.90 25.98
CA TYR A 751 11.46 25.31 27.20
C TYR A 751 12.30 25.64 28.46
N PHE A 752 13.61 25.62 28.32
CA PHE A 752 14.57 25.76 29.43
C PHE A 752 14.99 27.24 29.72
N GLY A 753 14.33 28.25 29.13
CA GLY A 753 14.73 29.62 29.27
C GLY A 753 16.06 29.95 28.58
N LYS A 754 16.71 31.08 29.02
CA LYS A 754 18.03 31.48 28.47
C LYS A 754 19.19 30.89 29.25
N ASP A 755 18.97 30.42 30.48
CA ASP A 755 20.03 29.93 31.38
C ASP A 755 20.16 28.41 31.31
N PHE A 756 21.34 27.94 30.99
CA PHE A 756 21.67 26.49 30.88
C PHE A 756 21.54 25.76 32.25
N GLY A 757 21.62 26.47 33.38
CA GLY A 757 21.48 25.92 34.75
C GLY A 757 20.10 25.27 34.97
N SER A 758 19.04 25.92 34.51
CA SER A 758 17.67 25.40 34.66
C SER A 758 17.39 24.11 33.91
N MET A 759 18.21 23.76 32.94
CA MET A 759 18.06 22.53 32.16
C MET A 759 18.50 21.28 32.93
N GLN A 760 19.52 21.41 33.79
CA GLN A 760 20.04 20.30 34.60
C GLN A 760 19.07 19.89 35.71
N GLU A 761 18.28 20.84 36.19
CA GLU A 761 17.30 20.63 37.27
C GLU A 761 15.95 20.04 36.75
N MET A 762 15.70 20.09 35.46
CA MET A 762 14.41 19.66 34.86
C MET A 762 14.49 18.40 34.01
N LEU A 763 15.69 17.94 33.61
CA LEU A 763 15.89 16.82 32.70
C LEU A 763 16.66 15.69 33.35
N PHE A 764 16.06 14.50 33.40
CA PHE A 764 16.65 13.33 34.03
C PHE A 764 16.76 12.16 33.03
N TYR A 765 17.84 11.37 33.15
CA TYR A 765 18.05 10.19 32.31
C TYR A 765 17.15 9.00 32.68
N SER A 766 16.77 8.92 33.95
CA SER A 766 15.87 7.88 34.44
C SER A 766 14.79 8.46 35.34
N ILE A 767 13.66 7.77 35.42
CA ILE A 767 12.58 8.11 36.34
C ILE A 767 13.09 8.08 37.76
N HIS A 768 13.91 7.09 38.12
CA HIS A 768 14.47 6.95 39.47
C HIS A 768 15.31 8.17 39.92
N ASN A 769 16.14 8.70 39.01
CA ASN A 769 16.93 9.91 39.32
C ASN A 769 16.03 11.14 39.51
N ALA A 770 14.94 11.26 38.73
CA ALA A 770 13.97 12.35 38.93
C ALA A 770 13.22 12.20 40.25
N VAL A 771 12.84 10.98 40.65
CA VAL A 771 12.20 10.70 41.93
C VAL A 771 13.14 11.00 43.09
N ARG A 772 14.42 10.61 43.00
CA ARG A 772 15.43 10.88 44.01
C ARG A 772 15.62 12.39 44.17
N PHE A 773 15.77 13.12 43.07
CA PHE A 773 15.89 14.57 43.09
C PHE A 773 14.68 15.24 43.73
N ALA A 774 13.46 14.81 43.41
CA ALA A 774 12.24 15.35 44.01
C ALA A 774 12.14 15.06 45.52
N LYS A 775 12.70 13.94 45.98
CA LYS A 775 12.81 13.62 47.42
C LYS A 775 13.89 14.45 48.15
N ASP A 776 15.04 14.67 47.50
CA ASP A 776 16.19 15.44 48.08
C ASP A 776 15.89 16.93 48.19
N GLN A 777 15.14 17.54 47.23
CA GLN A 777 14.71 18.95 47.36
C GLN A 777 13.90 19.25 48.64
N LYS A 778 13.26 18.22 49.18
CA LYS A 778 12.49 18.33 50.44
C LYS A 778 13.39 18.45 51.68
N LEU A 779 14.50 17.70 51.73
CA LEU A 779 15.43 17.72 52.85
C LEU A 779 16.08 19.11 53.05
N THR A 780 16.26 19.84 51.93
CA THR A 780 16.82 21.22 52.01
C THR A 780 15.75 22.28 52.37
N ALA A 781 14.47 22.05 52.02
CA ALA A 781 13.39 22.98 52.38
C ALA A 781 12.93 22.82 53.86
N ASP A 782 12.91 21.59 54.37
CA ASP A 782 12.55 21.30 55.77
C ASP A 782 13.70 21.61 56.75
N SER A 783 14.97 21.78 56.28
CA SER A 783 16.13 22.18 57.11
C SER A 783 16.37 23.71 57.16
N SER A 784 15.58 24.49 56.39
CA SER A 784 15.64 25.96 56.32
C SER A 784 14.45 26.64 57.01
N VAL A 785 13.61 25.89 57.70
CA VAL A 785 12.60 26.35 58.64
C VAL A 785 13.06 25.98 60.07
#